data_c13823a3f58f2e60645ddaa98e284072
#
_entry.id   c13823a3f58f2e60645ddaa98e284072
#
_cell.length_a   1.000
_cell.length_b   1.000
_cell.length_c   1.000
_cell.angle_alpha   90.00
_cell.angle_beta   90.00
_cell.angle_gamma   90.00
#
_symmetry.space_group_name_H-M   'P 1'
#
loop_
_entity.id
_entity.type
_entity.pdbx_description
1 polymer ?
#
loop_
_entity_poly.entity_id
_entity_poly.type
_entity_poly.pdbx_seq_one_letter_code
_entity_poly.pdbx_strand_id
1 'polypeptide(L)'
;MKSGYNAHNEIIINFERSIIVSVKEHEPPKKPLIYYCTVALVVLLLLNIFVFPLMFENQVEEVGYNDFLAMVDAGEVEEVARDDSAKTITFTAHNGKDGRLRYYQTGIWPDDTLLTRLESANVKFASSIPTQASPLLTILISWVLPILIFSFIGKLIMGRMTSGGAIGNAMSFGKANAKIYVEAQTGKTFADVAGEDEAKDALQEIVNFLHEPAKYAEIGAKLPKGALLVGPPGTGKTLLARAVAGEAKVPFFSISGSEFVEMFVGMGAAKVRDLFKQADEKAPCIVFIDEIDTIGKKRDSGFSSNDEREQTLNQLLTEMDGFDPQKGVVILAATNRPDTLDPALLRPGRFDRRIPVELPDLNGRIAILKVHARDVKMSGDINFEVIARATSGASGAELANIINEAALRAVKLGRDTVIQEDLEESVETVIAGYQRKGAVVSPEEKRIVAYHEIGHALVAAKQSNSAPVHKITIVPRTSGALGYTMQVEEGEKLLMTKEEAFNKIATLTGGRAAEAVIFGSITTGASNDIEQATKLARAMITRYGMSDDFGMVALETVNNQYLGGDTSLACSAETAAKIDRDVVAMIGDAYKKAEAIIKENRTAMDALATYLLEKETITGEEFMDILGKQEQNA
;
A
#
# COMPACT_ATOMS: atom_id res chain seq x y z
N MET A 1 37.11 2.91 -52.48
CA MET A 1 36.83 3.57 -51.19
C MET A 1 35.61 4.47 -51.27
N LYS A 2 34.40 3.90 -51.52
CA LYS A 2 33.11 4.64 -51.48
C LYS A 2 31.92 3.75 -51.09
N SER A 3 32.18 2.65 -50.36
CA SER A 3 31.12 1.68 -49.97
C SER A 3 30.93 1.54 -48.46
N GLY A 4 31.68 2.26 -47.63
CA GLY A 4 31.62 2.13 -46.18
C GLY A 4 30.81 3.20 -45.44
N TYR A 5 30.37 4.27 -46.10
CA TYR A 5 29.72 5.41 -45.44
C TYR A 5 28.19 5.33 -45.39
N ASN A 6 27.58 4.50 -46.26
CA ASN A 6 26.12 4.37 -46.29
C ASN A 6 25.54 3.33 -45.29
N ALA A 7 26.33 2.35 -44.87
CA ALA A 7 25.87 1.34 -43.92
C ALA A 7 25.74 1.87 -42.47
N HIS A 8 26.56 2.86 -42.12
CA HIS A 8 26.53 3.42 -40.76
C HIS A 8 25.39 4.40 -40.51
N ASN A 9 24.93 5.09 -41.56
CA ASN A 9 23.78 6.01 -41.47
C ASN A 9 22.43 5.28 -41.48
N GLU A 10 22.32 4.14 -42.15
CA GLU A 10 21.07 3.33 -42.10
C GLU A 10 20.89 2.61 -40.74
N ILE A 11 21.97 2.24 -40.07
CA ILE A 11 21.92 1.64 -38.73
C ILE A 11 21.52 2.67 -37.68
N ILE A 12 21.97 3.91 -37.79
CA ILE A 12 21.60 4.99 -36.85
C ILE A 12 20.15 5.42 -37.07
N ILE A 13 19.66 5.48 -38.31
CA ILE A 13 18.27 5.87 -38.63
C ILE A 13 17.26 4.77 -38.23
N ASN A 14 17.66 3.50 -38.28
CA ASN A 14 16.82 2.41 -37.80
C ASN A 14 16.83 2.26 -36.26
N PHE A 15 17.91 2.71 -35.58
CA PHE A 15 17.93 2.71 -34.12
C PHE A 15 17.09 3.85 -33.51
N GLU A 16 16.99 5.00 -34.17
CA GLU A 16 16.11 6.09 -33.74
C GLU A 16 14.61 5.82 -34.01
N ARG A 17 14.28 4.94 -34.96
CA ARG A 17 12.87 4.57 -35.21
C ARG A 17 12.31 3.51 -34.27
N SER A 18 13.13 2.79 -33.54
CA SER A 18 12.68 1.75 -32.58
C SER A 18 12.53 2.26 -31.13
N ILE A 19 12.84 3.53 -30.85
CA ILE A 19 12.69 4.16 -29.52
C ILE A 19 11.65 5.30 -29.56
N ILE A 20 10.70 5.27 -30.48
CA ILE A 20 9.47 6.03 -30.30
C ILE A 20 8.51 5.13 -29.50
N VAL A 21 8.79 4.96 -28.23
CA VAL A 21 7.75 4.72 -27.24
C VAL A 21 6.80 5.88 -27.37
N SER A 22 5.60 5.64 -27.90
CA SER A 22 4.53 6.63 -27.92
C SER A 22 4.28 7.02 -26.47
N VAL A 23 4.86 8.13 -26.04
CA VAL A 23 4.40 8.83 -24.84
C VAL A 23 2.98 9.23 -25.18
N LYS A 24 2.01 8.45 -24.72
CA LYS A 24 0.62 8.88 -24.65
C LYS A 24 0.66 10.11 -23.75
N GLU A 25 0.52 11.29 -24.36
CA GLU A 25 0.22 12.49 -23.61
C GLU A 25 -0.95 12.16 -22.69
N HIS A 26 -0.72 12.26 -21.42
CA HIS A 26 -1.76 12.14 -20.41
C HIS A 26 -2.65 13.38 -20.61
N GLU A 27 -3.77 13.25 -21.33
CA GLU A 27 -4.82 14.27 -21.26
C GLU A 27 -5.15 14.45 -19.78
N PRO A 28 -5.15 15.69 -19.27
CA PRO A 28 -5.55 15.93 -17.88
C PRO A 28 -6.96 15.37 -17.68
N PRO A 29 -7.25 14.75 -16.52
CA PRO A 29 -8.53 14.13 -16.27
C PRO A 29 -9.65 15.12 -16.52
N LYS A 30 -10.55 14.81 -17.46
CA LYS A 30 -11.72 15.64 -17.79
C LYS A 30 -12.54 15.78 -16.51
N LYS A 31 -12.67 17.01 -16.02
CA LYS A 31 -13.41 17.30 -14.79
C LYS A 31 -14.85 16.81 -14.93
N PRO A 32 -15.45 16.23 -13.87
CA PRO A 32 -16.80 15.68 -13.96
C PRO A 32 -17.81 16.75 -14.35
N LEU A 33 -18.87 16.36 -15.08
CA LEU A 33 -19.91 17.25 -15.60
C LEU A 33 -20.50 18.17 -14.51
N ILE A 34 -20.64 17.67 -13.29
CA ILE A 34 -21.04 18.43 -12.10
C ILE A 34 -20.17 19.67 -11.88
N TYR A 35 -18.86 19.60 -12.12
CA TYR A 35 -17.97 20.76 -12.01
C TYR A 35 -18.33 21.86 -13.00
N TYR A 36 -18.64 21.53 -14.25
CA TYR A 36 -19.04 22.53 -15.25
C TYR A 36 -20.44 23.11 -14.96
N CYS A 37 -21.36 22.29 -14.46
CA CYS A 37 -22.69 22.75 -14.02
C CYS A 37 -22.61 23.67 -12.81
N THR A 38 -21.78 23.36 -11.81
CA THR A 38 -21.57 24.24 -10.64
C THR A 38 -20.87 25.53 -11.02
N VAL A 39 -19.87 25.49 -11.90
CA VAL A 39 -19.21 26.71 -12.40
C VAL A 39 -20.19 27.57 -13.19
N ALA A 40 -21.00 26.98 -14.08
CA ALA A 40 -22.02 27.72 -14.81
C ALA A 40 -23.09 28.35 -13.91
N LEU A 41 -23.52 27.62 -12.86
CA LEU A 41 -24.46 28.14 -11.86
C LEU A 41 -23.89 29.32 -11.09
N VAL A 42 -22.62 29.20 -10.65
CA VAL A 42 -21.92 30.27 -9.92
C VAL A 42 -21.72 31.49 -10.82
N VAL A 43 -21.35 31.29 -12.09
CA VAL A 43 -21.22 32.39 -13.06
C VAL A 43 -22.57 33.08 -13.32
N LEU A 44 -23.66 32.31 -13.46
CA LEU A 44 -25.02 32.86 -13.59
C LEU A 44 -25.48 33.64 -12.36
N LEU A 45 -25.15 33.14 -11.14
CA LEU A 45 -25.43 33.83 -9.90
C LEU A 45 -24.63 35.14 -9.79
N LEU A 46 -23.35 35.11 -10.15
CA LEU A 46 -22.51 36.31 -10.15
C LEU A 46 -22.97 37.34 -11.19
N LEU A 47 -23.39 36.90 -12.41
CA LEU A 47 -23.98 37.75 -13.42
C LEU A 47 -25.28 38.41 -12.93
N ASN A 48 -26.13 37.64 -12.22
CA ASN A 48 -27.40 38.15 -11.69
C ASN A 48 -27.18 39.16 -10.55
N ILE A 49 -26.19 38.97 -9.71
CA ILE A 49 -25.91 39.85 -8.55
C ILE A 49 -25.13 41.11 -8.97
N PHE A 50 -24.18 40.98 -9.92
CA PHE A 50 -23.25 42.09 -10.20
C PHE A 50 -23.46 42.74 -11.55
N VAL A 51 -23.94 42.06 -12.58
CA VAL A 51 -23.99 42.59 -13.95
C VAL A 51 -25.39 43.08 -14.29
N PHE A 52 -26.46 42.34 -13.97
CA PHE A 52 -27.83 42.76 -14.27
C PHE A 52 -28.26 44.05 -13.58
N PRO A 53 -27.95 44.32 -12.29
CA PRO A 53 -28.26 45.63 -11.68
C PRO A 53 -27.58 46.80 -12.41
N LEU A 54 -26.29 46.60 -12.77
CA LEU A 54 -25.50 47.65 -13.46
C LEU A 54 -26.01 47.98 -14.88
N MET A 55 -26.67 47.00 -15.56
CA MET A 55 -27.23 47.22 -16.90
C MET A 55 -28.62 47.93 -16.89
N PHE A 56 -29.33 47.89 -15.76
CA PHE A 56 -30.69 48.44 -15.63
C PHE A 56 -30.77 49.65 -14.73
N GLU A 57 -29.68 50.12 -14.11
CA GLU A 57 -29.63 51.41 -13.46
C GLU A 57 -29.62 52.49 -14.53
N ASN A 58 -30.80 53.15 -14.75
CA ASN A 58 -30.84 54.47 -15.41
C ASN A 58 -29.94 55.38 -14.56
N GLN A 59 -29.06 56.11 -15.22
CA GLN A 59 -28.20 57.10 -14.52
C GLN A 59 -29.07 58.25 -14.02
N VAL A 60 -29.66 58.07 -12.85
CA VAL A 60 -30.39 59.12 -12.13
C VAL A 60 -29.37 59.76 -11.18
N GLU A 61 -29.12 61.02 -11.32
CA GLU A 61 -28.16 61.78 -10.48
C GLU A 61 -28.86 62.22 -9.18
N GLU A 62 -28.33 61.81 -8.05
CA GLU A 62 -28.87 62.22 -6.73
C GLU A 62 -28.42 63.64 -6.38
N VAL A 63 -29.37 64.51 -6.06
CA VAL A 63 -29.11 65.89 -5.66
C VAL A 63 -29.77 66.23 -4.32
N GLY A 64 -29.20 67.20 -3.62
CA GLY A 64 -29.78 67.68 -2.36
C GLY A 64 -31.15 68.33 -2.56
N TYR A 65 -32.02 68.25 -1.55
CA TYR A 65 -33.34 68.89 -1.61
C TYR A 65 -33.25 70.43 -1.83
N ASN A 66 -32.23 71.09 -1.29
CA ASN A 66 -31.95 72.51 -1.49
C ASN A 66 -31.57 72.84 -2.94
N ASP A 67 -30.79 71.93 -3.59
CA ASP A 67 -30.37 72.11 -4.96
C ASP A 67 -31.58 71.90 -5.92
N PHE A 68 -32.46 70.93 -5.60
CA PHE A 68 -33.73 70.77 -6.26
C PHE A 68 -34.60 72.07 -6.21
N LEU A 69 -34.75 72.67 -5.02
CA LEU A 69 -35.50 73.91 -4.88
C LEU A 69 -34.85 75.05 -5.67
N ALA A 70 -33.54 75.15 -5.68
CA ALA A 70 -32.82 76.17 -6.46
C ALA A 70 -33.06 75.99 -7.98
N MET A 71 -33.06 74.74 -8.47
CA MET A 71 -33.38 74.41 -9.87
C MET A 71 -34.84 74.71 -10.22
N VAL A 72 -35.79 74.54 -9.29
CA VAL A 72 -37.20 74.88 -9.48
C VAL A 72 -37.35 76.43 -9.57
N ASP A 73 -36.72 77.16 -8.65
CA ASP A 73 -36.77 78.59 -8.62
C ASP A 73 -36.03 79.24 -9.84
N ALA A 74 -35.03 78.57 -10.39
CA ALA A 74 -34.34 78.98 -11.62
C ALA A 74 -35.10 78.67 -12.91
N GLY A 75 -36.21 77.90 -12.81
CA GLY A 75 -37.01 77.48 -13.99
C GLY A 75 -36.35 76.41 -14.86
N GLU A 76 -35.37 75.68 -14.30
CA GLU A 76 -34.63 74.63 -15.02
C GLU A 76 -35.34 73.27 -15.00
N VAL A 77 -36.33 73.07 -14.08
CA VAL A 77 -37.09 71.85 -13.90
C VAL A 77 -38.29 71.83 -14.81
N GLU A 78 -38.46 70.73 -15.61
CA GLU A 78 -39.55 70.57 -16.56
C GLU A 78 -40.69 69.73 -16.00
N GLU A 79 -40.34 68.60 -15.36
CA GLU A 79 -41.33 67.66 -14.85
C GLU A 79 -40.86 67.06 -13.50
N VAL A 80 -41.78 66.92 -12.56
CA VAL A 80 -41.52 66.36 -11.20
C VAL A 80 -42.49 65.22 -10.94
N ALA A 81 -41.97 64.09 -10.53
CA ALA A 81 -42.73 62.94 -10.08
C ALA A 81 -42.40 62.62 -8.61
N ARG A 82 -43.39 62.64 -7.74
CA ARG A 82 -43.27 62.27 -6.35
C ARG A 82 -43.66 60.83 -6.15
N ASP A 83 -42.77 60.02 -5.57
CA ASP A 83 -43.02 58.64 -5.14
C ASP A 83 -43.07 58.56 -3.61
N ASP A 84 -44.25 58.44 -3.07
CA ASP A 84 -44.48 58.32 -1.64
C ASP A 84 -44.08 56.95 -1.08
N SER A 85 -44.03 55.91 -1.90
CA SER A 85 -43.61 54.59 -1.51
C SER A 85 -42.10 54.49 -1.35
N ALA A 86 -41.34 55.05 -2.27
CA ALA A 86 -39.89 55.14 -2.23
C ALA A 86 -39.37 56.29 -1.38
N LYS A 87 -40.24 57.21 -0.96
CA LYS A 87 -39.91 58.50 -0.28
C LYS A 87 -38.92 59.36 -1.07
N THR A 88 -39.11 59.44 -2.39
CA THR A 88 -38.22 60.18 -3.29
C THR A 88 -39.04 61.08 -4.23
N ILE A 89 -38.38 62.12 -4.68
CA ILE A 89 -38.88 62.99 -5.78
C ILE A 89 -37.93 62.82 -6.94
N THR A 90 -38.41 62.31 -8.05
CA THR A 90 -37.67 62.21 -9.32
C THR A 90 -38.08 63.34 -10.21
N PHE A 91 -37.16 64.07 -10.82
CA PHE A 91 -37.47 65.18 -11.68
C PHE A 91 -36.52 65.27 -12.88
N THR A 92 -36.99 65.92 -13.94
CA THR A 92 -36.17 66.21 -15.10
C THR A 92 -35.82 67.67 -15.13
N ALA A 93 -34.55 68.00 -15.33
CA ALA A 93 -34.06 69.35 -15.44
C ALA A 93 -33.04 69.51 -16.57
N HIS A 94 -33.00 70.71 -17.15
CA HIS A 94 -32.00 71.08 -18.15
C HIS A 94 -30.67 71.40 -17.45
N ASN A 95 -29.62 70.68 -17.82
CA ASN A 95 -28.30 71.00 -17.28
C ASN A 95 -27.78 72.32 -17.90
N GLY A 96 -27.54 73.29 -17.06
CA GLY A 96 -27.11 74.61 -17.48
C GLY A 96 -25.82 74.71 -18.30
N LYS A 97 -25.03 73.61 -18.40
CA LYS A 97 -23.80 73.56 -19.20
C LYS A 97 -24.00 72.97 -20.59
N ASP A 98 -24.88 71.99 -20.74
CA ASP A 98 -25.03 71.21 -22.01
C ASP A 98 -26.44 71.31 -22.63
N GLY A 99 -27.42 71.91 -21.95
CA GLY A 99 -28.81 72.04 -22.41
C GLY A 99 -29.57 70.75 -22.60
N ARG A 100 -29.05 69.62 -22.12
CA ARG A 100 -29.67 68.27 -22.25
C ARG A 100 -30.52 67.96 -21.03
N LEU A 101 -31.70 67.37 -21.25
CA LEU A 101 -32.55 66.86 -20.18
C LEU A 101 -31.86 65.69 -19.46
N ARG A 102 -31.75 65.77 -18.15
CA ARG A 102 -31.26 64.68 -17.31
C ARG A 102 -32.28 64.37 -16.21
N TYR A 103 -32.22 63.14 -15.73
CA TYR A 103 -33.04 62.66 -14.62
C TYR A 103 -32.30 62.86 -13.33
N TYR A 104 -32.96 63.48 -12.37
CA TYR A 104 -32.45 63.74 -11.03
C TYR A 104 -33.38 63.13 -9.99
N GLN A 105 -32.83 62.79 -8.83
CA GLN A 105 -33.62 62.25 -7.74
C GLN A 105 -33.21 62.96 -6.44
N THR A 106 -34.20 63.28 -5.59
CA THR A 106 -33.97 63.81 -4.26
C THR A 106 -34.93 63.19 -3.26
N GLY A 107 -34.55 63.17 -1.96
CA GLY A 107 -35.42 62.72 -0.88
C GLY A 107 -36.57 63.70 -0.60
N ILE A 108 -37.73 63.13 -0.13
CA ILE A 108 -38.85 63.98 0.28
C ILE A 108 -38.49 64.67 1.63
N TRP A 109 -38.60 65.99 1.62
CA TRP A 109 -38.53 66.80 2.84
C TRP A 109 -39.93 67.37 3.15
N PRO A 110 -40.34 67.49 4.46
CA PRO A 110 -41.60 68.14 4.82
C PRO A 110 -41.56 69.64 4.47
N ASP A 111 -42.16 70.00 3.37
CA ASP A 111 -42.23 71.37 2.89
C ASP A 111 -43.62 71.64 2.34
N ASP A 112 -44.42 72.39 3.12
CA ASP A 112 -45.80 72.79 2.75
C ASP A 112 -45.82 73.80 1.62
N THR A 113 -44.71 74.42 1.26
CA THR A 113 -44.60 75.48 0.22
C THR A 113 -44.22 74.90 -1.14
N LEU A 114 -43.79 73.62 -1.23
CA LEU A 114 -43.32 73.01 -2.45
C LEU A 114 -44.35 73.07 -3.59
N LEU A 115 -45.60 72.81 -3.28
CA LEU A 115 -46.69 72.81 -4.27
C LEU A 115 -46.87 74.22 -4.89
N THR A 116 -46.87 75.24 -4.04
CA THR A 116 -47.01 76.64 -4.48
C THR A 116 -45.80 77.09 -5.31
N ARG A 117 -44.58 76.59 -5.00
CA ARG A 117 -43.38 76.88 -5.79
C ARG A 117 -43.42 76.21 -7.16
N LEU A 118 -43.84 74.93 -7.24
CA LEU A 118 -43.97 74.18 -8.50
C LEU A 118 -45.03 74.84 -9.42
N GLU A 119 -46.16 75.26 -8.85
CA GLU A 119 -47.20 75.99 -9.61
C GLU A 119 -46.68 77.34 -10.10
N SER A 120 -45.97 78.10 -9.27
CA SER A 120 -45.37 79.39 -9.62
C SER A 120 -44.35 79.28 -10.77
N ALA A 121 -43.57 78.20 -10.77
CA ALA A 121 -42.56 77.89 -11.76
C ALA A 121 -43.14 77.22 -13.05
N ASN A 122 -44.44 76.96 -13.07
CA ASN A 122 -45.15 76.29 -14.17
C ASN A 122 -44.61 74.94 -14.56
N VAL A 123 -44.11 74.18 -13.52
CA VAL A 123 -43.57 72.84 -13.65
C VAL A 123 -44.69 71.81 -13.68
N LYS A 124 -44.62 70.84 -14.57
CA LYS A 124 -45.55 69.73 -14.54
C LYS A 124 -45.22 68.78 -13.39
N PHE A 125 -46.17 68.48 -12.56
CA PHE A 125 -45.96 67.57 -11.44
C PHE A 125 -47.06 66.50 -11.37
N ALA A 126 -46.64 65.24 -10.99
CA ALA A 126 -47.54 64.11 -10.82
C ALA A 126 -47.08 63.26 -9.60
N SER A 127 -48.04 62.54 -9.00
CA SER A 127 -47.70 61.49 -8.05
C SER A 127 -47.66 60.16 -8.84
N SER A 128 -46.61 59.40 -8.67
CA SER A 128 -46.50 58.08 -9.28
C SER A 128 -47.56 57.14 -8.70
N ILE A 129 -48.40 56.55 -9.57
CA ILE A 129 -49.30 55.50 -9.13
C ILE A 129 -48.50 54.21 -9.12
N PRO A 130 -48.26 53.55 -7.97
CA PRO A 130 -47.49 52.33 -7.95
C PRO A 130 -48.19 51.24 -8.74
N THR A 131 -47.64 50.89 -9.90
CA THR A 131 -48.04 49.70 -10.66
C THR A 131 -47.53 48.49 -9.94
N GLN A 132 -48.34 47.86 -9.09
CA GLN A 132 -48.02 46.57 -8.47
C GLN A 132 -47.89 45.56 -9.60
N ALA A 133 -46.63 45.24 -9.97
CA ALA A 133 -46.37 44.02 -10.74
C ALA A 133 -46.95 42.84 -9.95
N SER A 134 -47.82 42.03 -10.59
CA SER A 134 -48.44 40.90 -9.95
C SER A 134 -47.38 40.02 -9.27
N PRO A 135 -47.41 39.77 -7.94
CA PRO A 135 -46.42 38.96 -7.27
C PRO A 135 -46.25 37.57 -7.90
N LEU A 136 -47.34 37.05 -8.50
CA LEU A 136 -47.34 35.80 -9.27
C LEU A 136 -46.48 35.88 -10.53
N LEU A 137 -46.51 36.99 -11.25
CA LEU A 137 -45.73 37.17 -12.46
C LEU A 137 -44.24 37.30 -12.16
N THR A 138 -43.88 37.94 -11.06
CA THR A 138 -42.50 38.08 -10.59
C THR A 138 -41.93 36.72 -10.15
N ILE A 139 -42.71 35.93 -9.43
CA ILE A 139 -42.31 34.55 -9.05
C ILE A 139 -42.14 33.67 -10.27
N LEU A 140 -43.05 33.75 -11.23
CA LEU A 140 -43.04 32.95 -12.46
C LEU A 140 -41.82 33.25 -13.34
N ILE A 141 -41.46 34.51 -13.48
CA ILE A 141 -40.29 34.92 -14.29
C ILE A 141 -38.98 34.65 -13.55
N SER A 142 -38.93 34.93 -12.24
CA SER A 142 -37.69 34.85 -11.47
C SER A 142 -37.33 33.41 -11.05
N TRP A 143 -38.30 32.53 -10.86
CA TRP A 143 -38.08 31.19 -10.33
C TRP A 143 -38.52 30.06 -11.27
N VAL A 144 -39.72 30.16 -11.86
CA VAL A 144 -40.27 29.05 -12.67
C VAL A 144 -39.64 29.02 -14.06
N LEU A 145 -39.47 30.17 -14.71
CA LEU A 145 -38.90 30.24 -16.06
C LEU A 145 -37.47 29.70 -16.15
N PRO A 146 -36.54 30.06 -15.24
CA PRO A 146 -35.19 29.46 -15.22
C PRO A 146 -35.21 27.94 -15.02
N ILE A 147 -36.09 27.43 -14.14
CA ILE A 147 -36.21 25.99 -13.90
C ILE A 147 -36.70 25.27 -15.16
N LEU A 148 -37.67 25.82 -15.85
CA LEU A 148 -38.19 25.27 -17.13
C LEU A 148 -37.11 25.28 -18.21
N ILE A 149 -36.37 26.38 -18.36
CA ILE A 149 -35.27 26.50 -19.32
C ILE A 149 -34.19 25.47 -19.00
N PHE A 150 -33.80 25.33 -17.73
CA PHE A 150 -32.80 24.34 -17.29
C PHE A 150 -33.27 22.89 -17.52
N SER A 151 -34.54 22.62 -17.25
CA SER A 151 -35.15 21.30 -17.50
C SER A 151 -35.22 20.98 -19.01
N PHE A 152 -35.53 21.97 -19.84
CA PHE A 152 -35.56 21.82 -21.29
C PHE A 152 -34.15 21.61 -21.89
N ILE A 153 -33.19 22.41 -21.46
CA ILE A 153 -31.78 22.26 -21.86
C ILE A 153 -31.23 20.92 -21.36
N GLY A 154 -31.56 20.54 -20.13
CA GLY A 154 -31.21 19.24 -19.58
C GLY A 154 -31.74 18.07 -20.39
N LYS A 155 -33.01 18.14 -20.84
CA LYS A 155 -33.62 17.15 -21.76
C LYS A 155 -32.94 17.10 -23.12
N LEU A 156 -32.59 18.25 -23.71
CA LEU A 156 -31.88 18.31 -24.99
C LEU A 156 -30.47 17.73 -24.92
N ILE A 157 -29.73 17.99 -23.81
CA ILE A 157 -28.40 17.44 -23.57
C ILE A 157 -28.50 15.93 -23.29
N MET A 158 -29.47 15.50 -22.48
CA MET A 158 -29.71 14.11 -22.16
C MET A 158 -30.15 13.28 -23.37
N GLY A 159 -30.96 13.87 -24.29
CA GLY A 159 -31.34 13.23 -25.53
C GLY A 159 -30.18 13.05 -26.53
N ARG A 160 -29.18 13.93 -26.52
CA ARG A 160 -27.95 13.77 -27.30
C ARG A 160 -26.92 12.84 -26.68
N MET A 161 -26.94 12.67 -25.36
CA MET A 161 -26.04 11.74 -24.62
C MET A 161 -26.54 10.29 -24.69
N THR A 162 -27.83 10.04 -24.91
CA THR A 162 -28.37 8.66 -25.04
C THR A 162 -28.07 8.00 -26.38
N SER A 163 -27.75 8.77 -27.45
CA SER A 163 -27.37 8.21 -28.76
C SER A 163 -25.86 7.92 -28.91
N GLY A 164 -25.02 8.27 -27.93
CA GLY A 164 -23.59 8.01 -27.96
C GLY A 164 -23.14 7.44 -26.62
N GLY A 165 -23.16 6.10 -26.46
CA GLY A 165 -22.45 5.22 -25.50
C GLY A 165 -21.95 5.70 -24.13
N ALA A 166 -22.14 6.96 -23.73
CA ALA A 166 -21.55 7.52 -22.50
C ALA A 166 -22.37 7.24 -21.22
N ILE A 167 -23.66 6.96 -21.32
CA ILE A 167 -24.51 6.64 -20.15
C ILE A 167 -24.41 5.16 -19.78
N GLY A 168 -24.04 4.28 -20.71
CA GLY A 168 -23.77 2.88 -20.41
C GLY A 168 -22.67 2.68 -19.36
N ASN A 169 -21.68 3.59 -19.28
CA ASN A 169 -20.61 3.53 -18.29
C ASN A 169 -21.00 4.11 -16.92
N ALA A 170 -21.97 5.02 -16.84
CA ALA A 170 -22.41 5.58 -15.56
C ALA A 170 -23.30 4.63 -14.74
N MET A 171 -23.91 3.62 -15.36
CA MET A 171 -24.67 2.56 -14.68
C MET A 171 -23.84 1.32 -14.35
N SER A 172 -22.53 1.31 -14.62
CA SER A 172 -21.65 0.20 -14.25
C SER A 172 -20.97 0.37 -12.89
N PHE A 173 -21.38 1.34 -12.08
CA PHE A 173 -20.92 1.52 -10.70
C PHE A 173 -21.40 0.38 -9.80
N GLY A 174 -20.81 -0.75 -9.82
CA GLY A 174 -21.20 -1.91 -9.00
C GLY A 174 -20.91 -3.23 -9.69
N LYS A 175 -20.36 -3.19 -10.92
CA LYS A 175 -19.84 -4.40 -11.54
C LYS A 175 -18.48 -4.75 -10.96
N ALA A 176 -18.33 -5.99 -10.55
CA ALA A 176 -17.04 -6.50 -10.14
C ALA A 176 -16.10 -6.52 -11.35
N ASN A 177 -14.96 -5.85 -11.24
CA ASN A 177 -13.86 -5.94 -12.20
C ASN A 177 -13.00 -7.19 -11.95
N ALA A 178 -13.62 -8.30 -11.55
CA ALA A 178 -12.91 -9.54 -11.35
C ALA A 178 -12.18 -9.94 -12.64
N LYS A 179 -10.89 -10.19 -12.54
CA LYS A 179 -10.10 -10.69 -13.66
C LYS A 179 -10.50 -12.15 -13.89
N ILE A 180 -11.18 -12.41 -14.99
CA ILE A 180 -11.59 -13.75 -15.38
C ILE A 180 -10.47 -14.36 -16.23
N TYR A 181 -9.86 -15.41 -15.74
CA TYR A 181 -8.89 -16.20 -16.48
C TYR A 181 -9.56 -17.49 -16.95
N VAL A 182 -9.63 -17.70 -18.26
CA VAL A 182 -10.01 -19.01 -18.81
C VAL A 182 -8.78 -19.92 -18.86
N GLU A 183 -8.99 -21.22 -18.95
CA GLU A 183 -7.97 -22.28 -18.96
C GLU A 183 -6.70 -21.94 -19.75
N ALA A 184 -6.85 -21.35 -20.93
CA ALA A 184 -5.74 -20.93 -21.79
C ALA A 184 -4.90 -19.74 -21.24
N GLN A 185 -5.36 -19.06 -20.20
CA GLN A 185 -4.73 -17.84 -19.65
C GLN A 185 -4.04 -18.05 -18.30
N THR A 186 -4.42 -19.06 -17.53
CA THR A 186 -3.72 -19.35 -16.26
C THR A 186 -2.35 -19.91 -16.51
N GLY A 187 -2.19 -20.82 -17.48
CA GLY A 187 -0.91 -21.41 -17.91
C GLY A 187 -0.04 -22.00 -16.79
N LYS A 188 -0.59 -22.07 -15.56
CA LYS A 188 0.09 -22.49 -14.34
C LYS A 188 -0.57 -23.75 -13.78
N THR A 189 0.25 -24.73 -13.44
CA THR A 189 -0.16 -26.01 -12.85
C THR A 189 0.64 -26.25 -11.55
N PHE A 190 0.36 -27.33 -10.83
CA PHE A 190 1.16 -27.72 -9.67
C PHE A 190 2.64 -28.01 -10.02
N ALA A 191 2.98 -28.27 -11.27
CA ALA A 191 4.36 -28.40 -11.73
C ALA A 191 5.15 -27.07 -11.70
N ASP A 192 4.46 -25.94 -11.70
CA ASP A 192 5.06 -24.60 -11.57
C ASP A 192 5.20 -24.15 -10.12
N VAL A 193 4.63 -24.90 -9.16
CA VAL A 193 4.70 -24.66 -7.73
C VAL A 193 5.68 -25.65 -7.12
N ALA A 194 6.78 -25.17 -6.61
CA ALA A 194 7.77 -25.98 -5.91
C ALA A 194 7.63 -25.83 -4.40
N GLY A 195 7.92 -26.89 -3.65
CA GLY A 195 7.65 -26.94 -2.21
C GLY A 195 6.15 -27.01 -1.92
N GLU A 196 5.76 -26.80 -0.68
CA GLU A 196 4.36 -26.74 -0.23
C GLU A 196 3.56 -28.01 -0.54
N ASP A 197 4.18 -29.18 -0.34
CA ASP A 197 3.58 -30.44 -0.78
C ASP A 197 2.30 -30.75 0.00
N GLU A 198 2.22 -30.45 1.30
CA GLU A 198 1.01 -30.60 2.11
C GLU A 198 -0.12 -29.68 1.64
N ALA A 199 0.22 -28.44 1.27
CA ALA A 199 -0.78 -27.51 0.72
C ALA A 199 -1.27 -27.97 -0.65
N LYS A 200 -0.40 -28.51 -1.51
CA LYS A 200 -0.76 -29.09 -2.81
C LYS A 200 -1.68 -30.31 -2.62
N ASP A 201 -1.35 -31.22 -1.72
CA ASP A 201 -2.15 -32.41 -1.43
C ASP A 201 -3.56 -32.03 -0.97
N ALA A 202 -3.66 -31.05 -0.04
CA ALA A 202 -4.94 -30.54 0.41
C ALA A 202 -5.76 -29.88 -0.70
N LEU A 203 -5.11 -29.19 -1.64
CA LEU A 203 -5.74 -28.55 -2.78
C LEU A 203 -6.06 -29.54 -3.91
N GLN A 204 -5.30 -30.63 -4.05
CA GLN A 204 -5.56 -31.71 -5.02
C GLN A 204 -6.92 -32.37 -4.76
N GLU A 205 -7.36 -32.46 -3.50
CA GLU A 205 -8.71 -32.94 -3.19
C GLU A 205 -9.79 -32.04 -3.80
N ILE A 206 -9.58 -30.73 -3.82
CA ILE A 206 -10.50 -29.77 -4.45
C ILE A 206 -10.52 -29.96 -5.97
N VAL A 207 -9.35 -30.16 -6.59
CA VAL A 207 -9.23 -30.47 -8.02
C VAL A 207 -9.96 -31.77 -8.37
N ASN A 208 -9.73 -32.81 -7.59
CA ASN A 208 -10.37 -34.13 -7.81
C ASN A 208 -11.90 -34.04 -7.70
N PHE A 209 -12.41 -33.26 -6.75
CA PHE A 209 -13.84 -33.05 -6.64
C PHE A 209 -14.42 -32.30 -7.85
N LEU A 210 -13.74 -31.22 -8.31
CA LEU A 210 -14.21 -30.46 -9.48
C LEU A 210 -14.28 -31.36 -10.74
N HIS A 211 -13.42 -32.38 -10.84
CA HIS A 211 -13.42 -33.32 -11.93
C HIS A 211 -14.50 -34.43 -11.79
N GLU A 212 -14.68 -34.98 -10.57
CA GLU A 212 -15.53 -36.13 -10.32
C GLU A 212 -16.53 -35.89 -9.15
N PRO A 213 -17.41 -34.89 -9.22
CA PRO A 213 -18.30 -34.53 -8.10
C PRO A 213 -19.28 -35.66 -7.71
N ALA A 214 -19.68 -36.48 -8.69
CA ALA A 214 -20.61 -37.60 -8.47
C ALA A 214 -20.04 -38.65 -7.51
N LYS A 215 -18.74 -38.94 -7.59
CA LYS A 215 -18.06 -39.94 -6.75
C LYS A 215 -18.08 -39.56 -5.26
N TYR A 216 -17.96 -38.27 -4.95
CA TYR A 216 -18.03 -37.76 -3.58
C TYR A 216 -19.48 -37.76 -3.07
N ALA A 217 -20.44 -37.41 -3.93
CA ALA A 217 -21.86 -37.44 -3.59
C ALA A 217 -22.37 -38.86 -3.27
N GLU A 218 -21.87 -39.89 -3.98
CA GLU A 218 -22.25 -41.29 -3.77
C GLU A 218 -21.88 -41.80 -2.38
N ILE A 219 -20.75 -41.37 -1.83
CA ILE A 219 -20.30 -41.72 -0.48
C ILE A 219 -20.94 -40.81 0.58
N GLY A 220 -21.62 -39.73 0.17
CA GLY A 220 -22.19 -38.71 1.08
C GLY A 220 -21.20 -37.69 1.59
N ALA A 221 -20.00 -37.58 0.98
CA ALA A 221 -19.03 -36.59 1.31
C ALA A 221 -19.50 -35.20 0.86
N LYS A 222 -19.38 -34.19 1.76
CA LYS A 222 -19.68 -32.79 1.46
C LYS A 222 -18.37 -32.04 1.25
N LEU A 223 -18.24 -31.37 0.12
CA LEU A 223 -17.10 -30.51 -0.12
C LEU A 223 -17.14 -29.27 0.79
N PRO A 224 -15.99 -28.82 1.27
CA PRO A 224 -15.91 -27.49 1.86
C PRO A 224 -16.30 -26.43 0.81
N LYS A 225 -17.19 -25.50 1.17
CA LYS A 225 -17.59 -24.40 0.26
C LYS A 225 -16.43 -23.46 -0.03
N GLY A 226 -15.51 -23.34 0.93
CA GLY A 226 -14.35 -22.48 0.80
C GLY A 226 -13.12 -22.99 1.52
N ALA A 227 -11.95 -22.69 0.97
CA ALA A 227 -10.66 -22.91 1.62
C ALA A 227 -9.90 -21.59 1.78
N LEU A 228 -9.25 -21.43 2.92
CA LEU A 228 -8.47 -20.27 3.28
C LEU A 228 -6.98 -20.62 3.28
N LEU A 229 -6.23 -20.02 2.36
CA LEU A 229 -4.78 -20.09 2.30
C LEU A 229 -4.19 -19.11 3.31
N VAL A 230 -3.43 -19.62 4.26
CA VAL A 230 -2.90 -18.84 5.39
C VAL A 230 -1.40 -18.97 5.46
N GLY A 231 -0.66 -17.88 5.56
CA GLY A 231 0.80 -17.94 5.70
C GLY A 231 1.49 -16.60 5.49
N PRO A 232 2.82 -16.54 5.63
CA PRO A 232 3.61 -15.34 5.44
C PRO A 232 3.46 -14.74 4.02
N PRO A 233 3.74 -13.45 3.83
CA PRO A 233 3.80 -12.86 2.49
C PRO A 233 4.91 -13.53 1.65
N GLY A 234 4.70 -13.61 0.34
CA GLY A 234 5.69 -14.16 -0.58
C GLY A 234 5.78 -15.69 -0.65
N THR A 235 4.97 -16.45 0.10
CA THR A 235 4.98 -17.93 0.07
C THR A 235 4.26 -18.54 -1.13
N GLY A 236 3.64 -17.73 -2.00
CA GLY A 236 3.04 -18.24 -3.24
C GLY A 236 1.54 -18.55 -3.17
N LYS A 237 0.79 -18.07 -2.17
CA LYS A 237 -0.66 -18.33 -2.01
C LYS A 237 -1.46 -18.03 -3.28
N THR A 238 -1.23 -16.88 -3.90
CA THR A 238 -1.88 -16.49 -5.17
C THR A 238 -1.47 -17.41 -6.34
N LEU A 239 -0.20 -17.85 -6.36
CA LEU A 239 0.30 -18.79 -7.37
C LEU A 239 -0.35 -20.16 -7.20
N LEU A 240 -0.46 -20.67 -5.97
CA LEU A 240 -1.16 -21.90 -5.63
C LEU A 240 -2.62 -21.87 -6.09
N ALA A 241 -3.35 -20.78 -5.80
CA ALA A 241 -4.74 -20.65 -6.23
C ALA A 241 -4.90 -20.69 -7.77
N ARG A 242 -3.97 -20.08 -8.50
CA ARG A 242 -3.92 -20.16 -9.97
C ARG A 242 -3.58 -21.55 -10.46
N ALA A 243 -2.67 -22.24 -9.80
CA ALA A 243 -2.26 -23.60 -10.15
C ALA A 243 -3.43 -24.59 -9.96
N VAL A 244 -4.22 -24.45 -8.90
CA VAL A 244 -5.45 -25.24 -8.69
C VAL A 244 -6.43 -25.09 -9.85
N ALA A 245 -6.65 -23.86 -10.31
CA ALA A 245 -7.57 -23.60 -11.42
C ALA A 245 -7.05 -24.15 -12.75
N GLY A 246 -5.74 -24.06 -12.99
CA GLY A 246 -5.11 -24.64 -14.17
C GLY A 246 -5.12 -26.17 -14.16
N GLU A 247 -4.90 -26.79 -13.01
CA GLU A 247 -4.97 -28.25 -12.83
C GLU A 247 -6.41 -28.74 -12.97
N ALA A 248 -7.38 -28.03 -12.37
CA ALA A 248 -8.80 -28.37 -12.49
C ALA A 248 -9.40 -28.03 -13.85
N LYS A 249 -8.72 -27.23 -14.66
CA LYS A 249 -9.17 -26.78 -15.99
C LYS A 249 -10.53 -26.06 -15.96
N VAL A 250 -10.74 -25.25 -14.95
CA VAL A 250 -11.98 -24.48 -14.76
C VAL A 250 -11.69 -22.97 -14.82
N PRO A 251 -12.71 -22.14 -15.11
CA PRO A 251 -12.59 -20.69 -15.05
C PRO A 251 -12.13 -20.19 -13.67
N PHE A 252 -11.24 -19.22 -13.66
CA PHE A 252 -10.67 -18.63 -12.45
C PHE A 252 -11.01 -17.14 -12.35
N PHE A 253 -11.78 -16.79 -11.33
CA PHE A 253 -12.11 -15.40 -11.00
C PHE A 253 -11.17 -14.93 -9.90
N SER A 254 -10.35 -13.92 -10.17
CA SER A 254 -9.42 -13.36 -9.17
C SER A 254 -9.77 -11.92 -8.87
N ILE A 255 -9.93 -11.63 -7.59
CA ILE A 255 -10.19 -10.28 -7.09
C ILE A 255 -9.39 -10.06 -5.79
N SER A 256 -8.93 -8.83 -5.56
CA SER A 256 -8.36 -8.45 -4.26
C SER A 256 -9.45 -7.97 -3.31
N GLY A 257 -9.33 -8.31 -2.02
CA GLY A 257 -10.20 -7.77 -0.97
C GLY A 257 -10.27 -6.25 -0.96
N SER A 258 -9.19 -5.58 -1.34
CA SER A 258 -9.13 -4.13 -1.46
C SER A 258 -10.05 -3.56 -2.56
N GLU A 259 -10.35 -4.33 -3.60
CA GLU A 259 -11.25 -3.91 -4.69
C GLU A 259 -12.72 -3.84 -4.26
N PHE A 260 -13.07 -4.45 -3.15
CA PHE A 260 -14.41 -4.33 -2.55
C PHE A 260 -14.57 -3.10 -1.66
N VAL A 261 -13.47 -2.47 -1.23
CA VAL A 261 -13.52 -1.28 -0.38
C VAL A 261 -13.72 -0.05 -1.26
N GLU A 262 -14.90 0.57 -1.12
CA GLU A 262 -15.31 1.73 -1.92
C GLU A 262 -15.66 2.92 -1.03
N MET A 263 -15.64 4.13 -1.59
CA MET A 263 -16.02 5.33 -0.84
C MET A 263 -17.54 5.47 -0.64
N PHE A 264 -18.35 4.76 -1.43
CA PHE A 264 -19.81 4.86 -1.38
C PHE A 264 -20.41 3.61 -0.74
N VAL A 265 -21.20 3.81 0.30
CA VAL A 265 -21.86 2.73 1.03
C VAL A 265 -22.73 1.87 0.11
N GLY A 266 -22.54 0.55 0.19
CA GLY A 266 -23.29 -0.44 -0.58
C GLY A 266 -22.69 -0.83 -1.93
N MET A 267 -21.64 -0.14 -2.41
CA MET A 267 -20.99 -0.51 -3.67
C MET A 267 -20.16 -1.78 -3.54
N GLY A 268 -19.44 -1.97 -2.43
CA GLY A 268 -18.71 -3.20 -2.15
C GLY A 268 -19.65 -4.41 -2.12
N ALA A 269 -20.77 -4.29 -1.44
CA ALA A 269 -21.81 -5.33 -1.41
C ALA A 269 -22.39 -5.64 -2.80
N ALA A 270 -22.54 -4.63 -3.67
CA ALA A 270 -23.00 -4.82 -5.05
C ALA A 270 -21.97 -5.58 -5.89
N LYS A 271 -20.68 -5.30 -5.71
CA LYS A 271 -19.59 -6.03 -6.38
C LYS A 271 -19.53 -7.50 -5.93
N VAL A 272 -19.74 -7.77 -4.65
CA VAL A 272 -19.82 -9.15 -4.13
C VAL A 272 -20.96 -9.90 -4.83
N ARG A 273 -22.18 -9.35 -4.87
CA ARG A 273 -23.31 -9.97 -5.58
C ARG A 273 -23.03 -10.24 -7.05
N ASP A 274 -22.41 -9.26 -7.75
CA ASP A 274 -22.09 -9.39 -9.16
C ASP A 274 -21.06 -10.48 -9.42
N LEU A 275 -20.01 -10.56 -8.58
CA LEU A 275 -18.99 -11.62 -8.63
C LEU A 275 -19.60 -13.01 -8.49
N PHE A 276 -20.43 -13.23 -7.45
CA PHE A 276 -21.06 -14.52 -7.20
C PHE A 276 -22.06 -14.90 -8.30
N LYS A 277 -22.80 -13.93 -8.83
CA LYS A 277 -23.67 -14.15 -9.99
C LYS A 277 -22.87 -14.59 -11.21
N GLN A 278 -21.74 -13.93 -11.52
CA GLN A 278 -20.87 -14.32 -12.64
C GLN A 278 -20.28 -15.72 -12.43
N ALA A 279 -19.89 -16.05 -11.20
CA ALA A 279 -19.38 -17.37 -10.85
C ALA A 279 -20.45 -18.46 -11.03
N ASP A 280 -21.69 -18.19 -10.61
CA ASP A 280 -22.82 -19.12 -10.78
C ASP A 280 -23.15 -19.37 -12.27
N GLU A 281 -23.07 -18.33 -13.10
CA GLU A 281 -23.27 -18.42 -14.56
C GLU A 281 -22.17 -19.22 -15.27
N LYS A 282 -20.98 -19.31 -14.69
CA LYS A 282 -19.80 -19.97 -15.27
C LYS A 282 -19.34 -21.22 -14.50
N ALA A 283 -20.18 -21.76 -13.66
CA ALA A 283 -19.90 -22.99 -12.93
C ALA A 283 -19.71 -24.20 -13.87
N PRO A 284 -18.77 -25.13 -13.58
CA PRO A 284 -17.87 -25.13 -12.42
C PRO A 284 -16.74 -24.10 -12.55
N CYS A 285 -16.38 -23.44 -11.45
CA CYS A 285 -15.32 -22.42 -11.46
C CYS A 285 -14.71 -22.23 -10.06
N ILE A 286 -13.57 -21.53 -10.02
CA ILE A 286 -12.93 -21.13 -8.76
C ILE A 286 -13.00 -19.61 -8.64
N VAL A 287 -13.46 -19.13 -7.48
CA VAL A 287 -13.42 -17.72 -7.07
C VAL A 287 -12.28 -17.55 -6.06
N PHE A 288 -11.32 -16.70 -6.38
CA PHE A 288 -10.20 -16.40 -5.49
C PHE A 288 -10.26 -14.97 -5.01
N ILE A 289 -10.24 -14.80 -3.68
CA ILE A 289 -10.23 -13.51 -3.01
C ILE A 289 -8.88 -13.36 -2.30
N ASP A 290 -8.01 -12.53 -2.83
CA ASP A 290 -6.73 -12.23 -2.19
C ASP A 290 -6.91 -11.16 -1.10
N GLU A 291 -6.07 -11.18 -0.07
CA GLU A 291 -6.10 -10.23 1.04
C GLU A 291 -7.51 -10.08 1.67
N ILE A 292 -8.15 -11.21 1.95
CA ILE A 292 -9.51 -11.25 2.52
C ILE A 292 -9.64 -10.48 3.84
N ASP A 293 -8.54 -10.33 4.59
CA ASP A 293 -8.48 -9.55 5.83
C ASP A 293 -8.77 -8.06 5.63
N THR A 294 -8.69 -7.54 4.40
CA THR A 294 -9.08 -6.16 4.10
C THR A 294 -10.56 -5.90 4.35
N ILE A 295 -11.44 -6.87 4.07
CA ILE A 295 -12.89 -6.79 4.29
C ILE A 295 -13.36 -7.63 5.47
N GLY A 296 -12.62 -8.68 5.82
CA GLY A 296 -12.98 -9.69 6.81
C GLY A 296 -12.51 -9.42 8.23
N LYS A 297 -12.05 -8.21 8.56
CA LYS A 297 -11.48 -7.89 9.88
C LYS A 297 -12.55 -7.92 10.98
N LYS A 298 -12.17 -8.41 12.18
CA LYS A 298 -13.00 -8.37 13.41
C LYS A 298 -13.53 -6.97 13.69
N ARG A 299 -14.70 -6.91 14.27
CA ARG A 299 -15.33 -5.67 14.73
C ARG A 299 -14.52 -5.08 15.88
N ASP A 300 -13.95 -3.90 15.67
CA ASP A 300 -13.39 -3.11 16.78
C ASP A 300 -14.51 -2.29 17.42
N SER A 301 -14.57 -2.31 18.74
CA SER A 301 -15.56 -1.55 19.53
C SER A 301 -15.30 -0.02 19.53
N GLY A 302 -14.46 0.49 18.66
CA GLY A 302 -14.17 1.92 18.51
C GLY A 302 -15.15 2.64 17.58
N PHE A 303 -15.49 3.86 17.91
CA PHE A 303 -16.48 4.75 17.30
C PHE A 303 -16.23 5.20 15.84
N SER A 304 -15.35 4.58 15.07
CA SER A 304 -15.20 4.89 13.65
C SER A 304 -15.87 3.82 12.81
N SER A 305 -17.06 4.12 12.36
CA SER A 305 -17.90 3.28 11.52
C SER A 305 -17.24 2.96 10.19
N ASN A 306 -16.81 1.72 10.03
CA ASN A 306 -16.53 1.12 8.72
C ASN A 306 -17.81 0.42 8.21
N ASP A 307 -18.96 1.12 8.23
CA ASP A 307 -20.28 0.60 7.85
C ASP A 307 -20.25 -0.09 6.46
N GLU A 308 -19.44 0.42 5.54
CA GLU A 308 -19.31 -0.14 4.20
C GLU A 308 -18.59 -1.49 4.21
N ARG A 309 -17.48 -1.62 4.97
CA ARG A 309 -16.76 -2.91 5.09
C ARG A 309 -17.62 -3.97 5.76
N GLU A 310 -18.34 -3.59 6.80
CA GLU A 310 -19.25 -4.50 7.51
C GLU A 310 -20.41 -4.93 6.59
N GLN A 311 -20.98 -4.03 5.82
CA GLN A 311 -22.01 -4.34 4.85
C GLN A 311 -21.49 -5.29 3.75
N THR A 312 -20.27 -5.05 3.26
CA THR A 312 -19.60 -5.90 2.27
C THR A 312 -19.32 -7.29 2.84
N LEU A 313 -18.80 -7.38 4.07
CA LEU A 313 -18.59 -8.65 4.76
C LEU A 313 -19.89 -9.41 4.94
N ASN A 314 -20.95 -8.77 5.44
CA ASN A 314 -22.25 -9.40 5.63
C ASN A 314 -22.84 -9.90 4.31
N GLN A 315 -22.65 -9.17 3.22
CA GLN A 315 -23.05 -9.63 1.89
C GLN A 315 -22.24 -10.86 1.45
N LEU A 316 -20.91 -10.85 1.64
CA LEU A 316 -20.06 -12.02 1.33
C LEU A 316 -20.52 -13.25 2.11
N LEU A 317 -20.77 -13.11 3.40
CA LEU A 317 -21.28 -14.20 4.24
C LEU A 317 -22.64 -14.72 3.72
N THR A 318 -23.52 -13.82 3.30
CA THR A 318 -24.85 -14.18 2.75
C THR A 318 -24.72 -14.95 1.44
N GLU A 319 -23.87 -14.50 0.52
CA GLU A 319 -23.62 -15.20 -0.75
C GLU A 319 -23.01 -16.59 -0.51
N MET A 320 -22.02 -16.69 0.40
CA MET A 320 -21.43 -17.99 0.75
C MET A 320 -22.44 -18.97 1.36
N ASP A 321 -23.34 -18.49 2.21
CA ASP A 321 -24.37 -19.33 2.83
C ASP A 321 -25.41 -19.78 1.80
N GLY A 322 -25.80 -18.89 0.89
CA GLY A 322 -26.79 -19.15 -0.19
C GLY A 322 -26.27 -20.01 -1.35
N PHE A 323 -24.99 -20.30 -1.38
CA PHE A 323 -24.35 -20.99 -2.47
C PHE A 323 -24.62 -22.51 -2.47
N ASP A 324 -24.97 -23.07 -3.63
CA ASP A 324 -25.17 -24.52 -3.80
C ASP A 324 -23.83 -25.22 -4.12
N PRO A 325 -23.30 -26.06 -3.20
CA PRO A 325 -22.04 -26.78 -3.44
C PRO A 325 -22.11 -27.75 -4.63
N GLN A 326 -23.29 -28.16 -5.06
CA GLN A 326 -23.45 -29.10 -6.17
C GLN A 326 -23.17 -28.48 -7.54
N LYS A 327 -23.19 -27.15 -7.63
CA LYS A 327 -22.87 -26.45 -8.88
C LYS A 327 -21.38 -26.43 -9.21
N GLY A 328 -20.49 -26.87 -8.31
CA GLY A 328 -19.05 -26.97 -8.55
C GLY A 328 -18.33 -25.60 -8.48
N VAL A 329 -18.86 -24.63 -7.74
CA VAL A 329 -18.11 -23.40 -7.46
C VAL A 329 -17.37 -23.54 -6.14
N VAL A 330 -16.06 -23.28 -6.15
CA VAL A 330 -15.19 -23.30 -4.97
C VAL A 330 -14.64 -21.91 -4.71
N ILE A 331 -14.71 -21.47 -3.46
CA ILE A 331 -14.18 -20.19 -3.05
C ILE A 331 -12.83 -20.41 -2.37
N LEU A 332 -11.77 -19.85 -2.93
CA LEU A 332 -10.47 -19.80 -2.30
C LEU A 332 -10.24 -18.37 -1.79
N ALA A 333 -9.69 -18.22 -0.60
CA ALA A 333 -9.23 -16.93 -0.12
C ALA A 333 -7.81 -17.00 0.41
N ALA A 334 -7.09 -15.89 0.41
CA ALA A 334 -5.76 -15.82 0.97
C ALA A 334 -5.65 -14.68 1.97
N THR A 335 -4.87 -14.91 3.04
CA THR A 335 -4.53 -13.90 4.03
C THR A 335 -3.16 -14.15 4.66
N ASN A 336 -2.50 -13.06 5.02
CA ASN A 336 -1.30 -13.08 5.86
C ASN A 336 -1.64 -12.88 7.35
N ARG A 337 -2.91 -12.59 7.69
CA ARG A 337 -3.37 -12.18 9.03
C ARG A 337 -4.63 -12.92 9.47
N PRO A 338 -4.56 -14.26 9.64
CA PRO A 338 -5.73 -15.06 9.98
C PRO A 338 -6.37 -14.68 11.34
N ASP A 339 -5.58 -14.22 12.28
CA ASP A 339 -5.98 -13.79 13.62
C ASP A 339 -6.84 -12.52 13.62
N THR A 340 -6.77 -11.71 12.58
CA THR A 340 -7.59 -10.50 12.43
C THR A 340 -8.96 -10.78 11.82
N LEU A 341 -9.18 -11.97 11.25
CA LEU A 341 -10.43 -12.30 10.58
C LEU A 341 -11.60 -12.46 11.54
N ASP A 342 -12.79 -12.02 11.09
CA ASP A 342 -14.03 -12.25 11.81
C ASP A 342 -14.30 -13.78 11.93
N PRO A 343 -14.56 -14.30 13.14
CA PRO A 343 -14.85 -15.70 13.35
C PRO A 343 -16.02 -16.23 12.51
N ALA A 344 -16.93 -15.35 12.07
CA ALA A 344 -18.04 -15.73 11.21
C ALA A 344 -17.58 -16.28 9.84
N LEU A 345 -16.47 -15.78 9.29
CA LEU A 345 -15.89 -16.30 8.05
C LEU A 345 -15.37 -17.74 8.18
N LEU A 346 -14.97 -18.11 9.39
CA LEU A 346 -14.30 -19.39 9.69
C LEU A 346 -15.28 -20.47 10.19
N ARG A 347 -16.59 -20.20 10.13
CA ARG A 347 -17.63 -21.20 10.52
C ARG A 347 -17.80 -22.25 9.44
N PRO A 348 -18.19 -23.50 9.83
CA PRO A 348 -18.54 -24.55 8.88
C PRO A 348 -19.55 -24.06 7.83
N GLY A 349 -19.30 -24.41 6.57
CA GLY A 349 -20.10 -23.98 5.42
C GLY A 349 -19.61 -22.67 4.78
N ARG A 350 -18.49 -22.11 5.24
CA ARG A 350 -17.80 -20.93 4.69
C ARG A 350 -16.34 -21.27 4.40
N PHE A 351 -15.36 -20.60 5.06
CA PHE A 351 -13.95 -21.02 5.00
C PHE A 351 -13.67 -22.06 6.10
N ASP A 352 -14.22 -23.22 5.93
CA ASP A 352 -14.11 -24.30 6.90
C ASP A 352 -12.82 -25.12 6.79
N ARG A 353 -12.11 -25.01 5.66
CA ARG A 353 -10.78 -25.61 5.50
C ARG A 353 -9.71 -24.53 5.51
N ARG A 354 -8.77 -24.61 6.46
CA ARG A 354 -7.58 -23.76 6.51
C ARG A 354 -6.40 -24.55 5.97
N ILE A 355 -5.71 -23.99 5.00
CA ILE A 355 -4.54 -24.59 4.36
C ILE A 355 -3.34 -23.69 4.68
N PRO A 356 -2.44 -24.13 5.55
CA PRO A 356 -1.22 -23.39 5.82
C PRO A 356 -0.32 -23.44 4.57
N VAL A 357 0.28 -22.29 4.23
CA VAL A 357 1.27 -22.10 3.17
C VAL A 357 2.45 -21.42 3.87
N GLU A 358 3.36 -22.21 4.36
CA GLU A 358 4.43 -21.77 5.26
C GLU A 358 5.68 -21.35 4.47
N LEU A 359 6.73 -20.92 5.18
CA LEU A 359 8.02 -20.70 4.53
C LEU A 359 8.61 -22.06 4.11
N PRO A 360 9.25 -22.15 2.93
CA PRO A 360 9.75 -23.41 2.42
C PRO A 360 10.90 -23.96 3.27
N ASP A 361 10.90 -25.26 3.47
CA ASP A 361 12.01 -26.03 4.05
C ASP A 361 13.23 -26.04 3.09
N LEU A 362 14.33 -26.65 3.49
CA LEU A 362 15.55 -26.72 2.65
C LEU A 362 15.27 -27.31 1.26
N ASN A 363 14.54 -28.41 1.21
CA ASN A 363 14.21 -29.08 -0.04
C ASN A 363 13.27 -28.23 -0.91
N GLY A 364 12.29 -27.58 -0.29
CA GLY A 364 11.40 -26.62 -0.92
C GLY A 364 12.17 -25.44 -1.50
N ARG A 365 13.12 -24.86 -0.75
CA ARG A 365 13.97 -23.79 -1.28
C ARG A 365 14.80 -24.22 -2.47
N ILE A 366 15.42 -25.39 -2.42
CA ILE A 366 16.15 -25.96 -3.57
C ILE A 366 15.23 -26.13 -4.77
N ALA A 367 14.03 -26.67 -4.56
CA ALA A 367 13.06 -26.89 -5.63
C ALA A 367 12.56 -25.56 -6.23
N ILE A 368 12.29 -24.54 -5.39
CA ILE A 368 11.87 -23.19 -5.83
C ILE A 368 12.98 -22.53 -6.65
N LEU A 369 14.23 -22.56 -6.17
CA LEU A 369 15.39 -22.02 -6.91
C LEU A 369 15.51 -22.69 -8.29
N LYS A 370 15.38 -24.02 -8.37
CA LYS A 370 15.42 -24.77 -9.64
C LYS A 370 14.27 -24.39 -10.57
N VAL A 371 13.06 -24.16 -10.06
CA VAL A 371 11.91 -23.74 -10.88
C VAL A 371 12.16 -22.37 -11.50
N HIS A 372 12.62 -21.39 -10.72
CA HIS A 372 12.92 -20.06 -11.24
C HIS A 372 14.18 -20.01 -12.11
N ALA A 373 15.09 -20.97 -11.95
CA ALA A 373 16.27 -21.10 -12.79
C ALA A 373 16.00 -21.65 -14.20
N ARG A 374 14.84 -22.28 -14.46
CA ARG A 374 14.51 -22.91 -15.75
C ARG A 374 14.61 -21.95 -16.93
N ASP A 375 14.21 -20.70 -16.75
CA ASP A 375 14.17 -19.69 -17.80
C ASP A 375 15.43 -18.82 -17.84
N VAL A 376 16.43 -19.10 -16.99
CA VAL A 376 17.69 -18.34 -16.88
C VAL A 376 18.85 -19.20 -17.38
N LYS A 377 19.71 -18.62 -18.21
CA LYS A 377 20.92 -19.30 -18.67
C LYS A 377 21.92 -19.41 -17.53
N MET A 378 22.10 -20.63 -17.03
CA MET A 378 23.01 -20.94 -15.94
C MET A 378 24.24 -21.71 -16.42
N SER A 379 25.37 -21.56 -15.73
CA SER A 379 26.54 -22.43 -15.91
C SER A 379 26.23 -23.84 -15.37
N GLY A 380 26.96 -24.87 -15.86
CA GLY A 380 26.70 -26.26 -15.47
C GLY A 380 27.03 -26.61 -14.00
N ASP A 381 27.77 -25.74 -13.29
CA ASP A 381 28.37 -26.06 -11.98
C ASP A 381 27.68 -25.35 -10.81
N ILE A 382 26.36 -25.07 -10.93
CA ILE A 382 25.63 -24.37 -9.86
C ILE A 382 25.16 -25.34 -8.79
N ASN A 383 25.56 -25.05 -7.53
CA ASN A 383 25.10 -25.75 -6.36
C ASN A 383 23.97 -24.97 -5.66
N PHE A 384 22.72 -25.32 -5.98
CA PHE A 384 21.54 -24.71 -5.35
C PHE A 384 21.40 -25.04 -3.87
N GLU A 385 22.01 -26.11 -3.37
CA GLU A 385 21.96 -26.46 -1.94
C GLU A 385 22.70 -25.43 -1.10
N VAL A 386 23.85 -24.94 -1.53
CA VAL A 386 24.60 -23.87 -0.84
C VAL A 386 23.74 -22.62 -0.74
N ILE A 387 23.10 -22.22 -1.83
CA ILE A 387 22.21 -21.04 -1.86
C ILE A 387 21.00 -21.23 -0.95
N ALA A 388 20.37 -22.42 -0.99
CA ALA A 388 19.20 -22.73 -0.17
C ALA A 388 19.55 -22.75 1.34
N ARG A 389 20.74 -23.22 1.72
CA ARG A 389 21.24 -23.17 3.12
C ARG A 389 21.46 -21.73 3.56
N ALA A 390 22.07 -20.90 2.71
CA ALA A 390 22.32 -19.49 2.99
C ALA A 390 21.04 -18.63 3.05
N THR A 391 19.91 -19.15 2.57
CA THR A 391 18.61 -18.46 2.52
C THR A 391 17.57 -19.08 3.47
N SER A 392 18.00 -19.58 4.62
CA SER A 392 17.09 -20.10 5.66
C SER A 392 16.07 -19.02 6.06
N GLY A 393 14.78 -19.39 6.07
CA GLY A 393 13.69 -18.47 6.39
C GLY A 393 13.26 -17.54 5.23
N ALA A 394 13.87 -17.66 4.04
CA ALA A 394 13.47 -16.89 2.88
C ALA A 394 12.16 -17.43 2.28
N SER A 395 11.30 -16.50 1.85
CA SER A 395 10.07 -16.80 1.11
C SER A 395 10.35 -17.17 -0.35
N GLY A 396 9.39 -17.81 -1.01
CA GLY A 396 9.47 -18.12 -2.44
C GLY A 396 9.70 -16.90 -3.33
N ALA A 397 9.14 -15.75 -2.96
CA ALA A 397 9.33 -14.50 -3.68
C ALA A 397 10.76 -13.95 -3.55
N GLU A 398 11.38 -14.07 -2.38
CA GLU A 398 12.78 -13.68 -2.17
C GLU A 398 13.74 -14.59 -2.93
N LEU A 399 13.47 -15.91 -2.96
CA LEU A 399 14.24 -16.86 -3.74
C LEU A 399 14.15 -16.58 -5.26
N ALA A 400 12.96 -16.25 -5.75
CA ALA A 400 12.78 -15.81 -7.13
C ALA A 400 13.56 -14.54 -7.45
N ASN A 401 13.58 -13.59 -6.50
CA ASN A 401 14.33 -12.34 -6.64
C ASN A 401 15.84 -12.60 -6.67
N ILE A 402 16.36 -13.53 -5.87
CA ILE A 402 17.78 -13.92 -5.90
C ILE A 402 18.20 -14.40 -7.29
N ILE A 403 17.40 -15.25 -7.93
CA ILE A 403 17.67 -15.71 -9.29
C ILE A 403 17.67 -14.56 -10.30
N ASN A 404 16.71 -13.65 -10.17
CA ASN A 404 16.62 -12.47 -11.03
C ASN A 404 17.81 -11.52 -10.85
N GLU A 405 18.19 -11.22 -9.60
CA GLU A 405 19.35 -10.38 -9.28
C GLU A 405 20.66 -11.00 -9.81
N ALA A 406 20.82 -12.32 -9.73
CA ALA A 406 21.95 -13.04 -10.27
C ALA A 406 22.04 -12.89 -11.80
N ALA A 407 20.91 -12.98 -12.49
CA ALA A 407 20.85 -12.76 -13.93
C ALA A 407 21.21 -11.32 -14.31
N LEU A 408 20.67 -10.34 -13.57
CA LEU A 408 21.01 -8.92 -13.77
C LEU A 408 22.49 -8.64 -13.51
N ARG A 409 23.08 -9.26 -12.48
CA ARG A 409 24.52 -9.15 -12.18
C ARG A 409 25.36 -9.73 -13.30
N ALA A 410 25.04 -10.90 -13.82
CA ALA A 410 25.76 -11.52 -14.94
C ALA A 410 25.81 -10.60 -16.17
N VAL A 411 24.65 -10.06 -16.57
CA VAL A 411 24.55 -9.10 -17.69
C VAL A 411 25.37 -7.84 -17.42
N LYS A 412 25.30 -7.28 -16.21
CA LYS A 412 26.08 -6.09 -15.81
C LYS A 412 27.59 -6.30 -15.90
N LEU A 413 28.05 -7.55 -15.68
CA LEU A 413 29.45 -7.94 -15.79
C LEU A 413 29.84 -8.41 -17.21
N GLY A 414 28.93 -8.27 -18.20
CA GLY A 414 29.17 -8.63 -19.60
C GLY A 414 29.17 -10.13 -19.87
N ARG A 415 28.52 -10.93 -19.03
CA ARG A 415 28.42 -12.39 -19.20
C ARG A 415 27.01 -12.79 -19.68
N ASP A 416 26.94 -13.86 -20.45
CA ASP A 416 25.69 -14.41 -21.00
C ASP A 416 25.11 -15.55 -20.14
N THR A 417 25.80 -15.93 -19.07
CA THR A 417 25.43 -17.01 -18.18
C THR A 417 25.66 -16.61 -16.73
N VAL A 418 24.77 -17.08 -15.85
CA VAL A 418 24.87 -16.94 -14.40
C VAL A 418 25.82 -17.99 -13.85
N ILE A 419 26.72 -17.62 -12.97
CA ILE A 419 27.65 -18.50 -12.26
C ILE A 419 27.30 -18.54 -10.77
N GLN A 420 27.90 -19.46 -10.02
CA GLN A 420 27.67 -19.63 -8.57
C GLN A 420 27.88 -18.34 -7.78
N GLU A 421 28.96 -17.61 -8.07
CA GLU A 421 29.29 -16.33 -7.42
C GLU A 421 28.21 -15.24 -7.62
N ASP A 422 27.48 -15.27 -8.73
CA ASP A 422 26.39 -14.31 -8.95
C ASP A 422 25.23 -14.59 -8.00
N LEU A 423 24.92 -15.87 -7.77
CA LEU A 423 23.88 -16.29 -6.85
C LEU A 423 24.26 -15.93 -5.40
N GLU A 424 25.49 -16.21 -5.00
CA GLU A 424 25.98 -15.89 -3.65
C GLU A 424 25.91 -14.39 -3.36
N GLU A 425 26.40 -13.54 -4.28
CA GLU A 425 26.31 -12.09 -4.12
C GLU A 425 24.84 -11.60 -4.18
N SER A 426 23.97 -12.29 -4.92
CA SER A 426 22.54 -11.94 -4.97
C SER A 426 21.81 -12.30 -3.67
N VAL A 427 22.20 -13.39 -3.00
CA VAL A 427 21.73 -13.68 -1.63
C VAL A 427 22.07 -12.51 -0.71
N GLU A 428 23.31 -12.05 -0.76
CA GLU A 428 23.75 -10.91 0.07
C GLU A 428 23.02 -9.62 -0.31
N THR A 429 22.78 -9.39 -1.60
CA THR A 429 22.06 -8.22 -2.09
C THR A 429 20.61 -8.21 -1.61
N VAL A 430 19.94 -9.35 -1.61
CA VAL A 430 18.54 -9.47 -1.18
C VAL A 430 18.42 -9.36 0.36
N ILE A 431 19.34 -9.97 1.11
CA ILE A 431 19.31 -9.98 2.58
C ILE A 431 19.86 -8.66 3.17
N ALA A 432 21.02 -8.21 2.70
CA ALA A 432 21.77 -7.08 3.28
C ALA A 432 21.79 -5.82 2.41
N GLY A 433 21.21 -5.86 1.21
CA GLY A 433 21.20 -4.75 0.25
C GLY A 433 22.47 -4.67 -0.61
N TYR A 434 22.44 -3.75 -1.57
CA TYR A 434 23.57 -3.56 -2.50
C TYR A 434 24.82 -3.03 -1.80
N GLN A 435 26.01 -3.37 -2.35
CA GLN A 435 27.27 -2.77 -1.92
C GLN A 435 27.25 -1.25 -2.14
N ARG A 436 27.60 -0.47 -1.12
CA ARG A 436 27.72 0.99 -1.24
C ARG A 436 29.00 1.36 -1.98
N LYS A 437 28.86 1.75 -3.25
CA LYS A 437 29.96 2.34 -4.01
C LYS A 437 30.15 3.78 -3.55
N GLY A 438 31.27 4.05 -2.87
CA GLY A 438 31.65 5.40 -2.45
C GLY A 438 31.33 5.74 -0.98
N ALA A 439 31.03 4.75 -0.14
CA ALA A 439 31.07 4.98 1.30
C ALA A 439 32.52 5.25 1.73
N VAL A 440 32.76 6.48 2.16
CA VAL A 440 34.06 6.83 2.76
C VAL A 440 33.98 6.45 4.23
N VAL A 441 34.39 5.21 4.54
CA VAL A 441 34.57 4.75 5.92
C VAL A 441 36.00 5.12 6.33
N SER A 442 36.16 5.80 7.44
CA SER A 442 37.49 6.14 7.95
C SER A 442 38.27 4.87 8.29
N PRO A 443 39.62 4.86 8.20
CA PRO A 443 40.44 3.71 8.58
C PRO A 443 40.18 3.24 10.02
N GLU A 444 39.85 4.16 10.91
CA GLU A 444 39.53 3.88 12.30
C GLU A 444 38.17 3.17 12.43
N GLU A 445 37.13 3.67 11.76
CA GLU A 445 35.83 3.01 11.72
C GLU A 445 35.92 1.62 11.09
N LYS A 446 36.65 1.48 9.97
CA LYS A 446 36.87 0.20 9.30
C LYS A 446 37.53 -0.81 10.26
N ARG A 447 38.46 -0.35 11.07
CA ARG A 447 39.11 -1.18 12.09
C ARG A 447 38.10 -1.60 13.18
N ILE A 448 37.28 -0.67 13.68
CA ILE A 448 36.26 -0.98 14.66
C ILE A 448 35.28 -2.03 14.13
N VAL A 449 34.78 -1.86 12.91
CA VAL A 449 33.88 -2.82 12.26
C VAL A 449 34.53 -4.18 12.10
N ALA A 450 35.82 -4.27 11.70
CA ALA A 450 36.50 -5.54 11.56
C ALA A 450 36.59 -6.31 12.89
N TYR A 451 36.93 -5.63 13.98
CA TYR A 451 36.94 -6.27 15.29
C TYR A 451 35.55 -6.62 15.78
N HIS A 452 34.54 -5.84 15.46
CA HIS A 452 33.13 -6.11 15.76
C HIS A 452 32.68 -7.43 15.12
N GLU A 453 32.87 -7.56 13.80
CA GLU A 453 32.46 -8.74 13.04
C GLU A 453 33.25 -10.00 13.44
N ILE A 454 34.58 -9.87 13.66
CA ILE A 454 35.39 -10.96 14.20
C ILE A 454 34.94 -11.33 15.64
N GLY A 455 34.46 -10.37 16.41
CA GLY A 455 33.90 -10.62 17.73
C GLY A 455 32.70 -11.57 17.68
N HIS A 456 31.78 -11.37 16.79
CA HIS A 456 30.65 -12.28 16.56
C HIS A 456 31.14 -13.67 16.12
N ALA A 457 32.00 -13.72 15.12
CA ALA A 457 32.52 -14.97 14.57
C ALA A 457 33.31 -15.79 15.61
N LEU A 458 34.16 -15.12 16.37
CA LEU A 458 35.00 -15.77 17.39
C LEU A 458 34.17 -16.35 18.54
N VAL A 459 33.18 -15.57 19.02
CA VAL A 459 32.26 -16.04 20.08
C VAL A 459 31.44 -17.22 19.55
N ALA A 460 30.97 -17.18 18.29
CA ALA A 460 30.27 -18.29 17.69
C ALA A 460 31.13 -19.55 17.59
N ALA A 461 32.36 -19.43 17.09
CA ALA A 461 33.27 -20.57 16.88
C ALA A 461 33.75 -21.24 18.16
N LYS A 462 33.81 -20.49 19.27
CA LYS A 462 34.28 -20.98 20.59
C LYS A 462 33.16 -21.51 21.47
N GLN A 463 31.92 -21.56 20.98
CA GLN A 463 30.79 -22.12 21.72
C GLN A 463 30.36 -23.46 21.13
N SER A 464 29.87 -24.35 22.01
CA SER A 464 29.13 -25.54 21.58
C SER A 464 27.78 -25.17 21.01
N ASN A 465 27.28 -25.96 20.07
CA ASN A 465 25.93 -25.81 19.50
C ASN A 465 25.67 -24.43 18.89
N SER A 466 26.66 -23.83 18.27
CA SER A 466 26.53 -22.59 17.47
C SER A 466 26.64 -22.91 15.98
N ALA A 467 25.88 -22.22 15.14
CA ALA A 467 25.98 -22.38 13.70
C ALA A 467 27.39 -22.00 13.21
N PRO A 468 27.98 -22.75 12.27
CA PRO A 468 29.31 -22.44 11.77
C PRO A 468 29.30 -21.09 11.00
N VAL A 469 30.43 -20.40 11.11
CA VAL A 469 30.67 -19.16 10.37
C VAL A 469 30.86 -19.50 8.92
N HIS A 470 30.07 -18.89 8.05
CA HIS A 470 30.14 -19.10 6.60
C HIS A 470 30.94 -17.99 5.90
N LYS A 471 30.71 -16.74 6.29
CA LYS A 471 31.36 -15.58 5.66
C LYS A 471 31.38 -14.39 6.63
N ILE A 472 32.44 -13.60 6.58
CA ILE A 472 32.60 -12.35 7.33
C ILE A 472 33.00 -11.25 6.35
N THR A 473 32.34 -10.11 6.38
CA THR A 473 32.65 -8.97 5.50
C THR A 473 32.53 -7.64 6.22
N ILE A 474 33.38 -6.70 5.82
CA ILE A 474 33.34 -5.30 6.27
C ILE A 474 33.01 -4.34 5.11
N VAL A 475 32.42 -4.87 4.05
CA VAL A 475 31.97 -4.07 2.91
C VAL A 475 30.60 -3.46 3.23
N PRO A 476 30.47 -2.12 3.27
CA PRO A 476 29.21 -1.46 3.62
C PRO A 476 28.08 -1.75 2.63
N ARG A 477 26.88 -1.98 3.16
CA ARG A 477 25.66 -2.26 2.39
C ARG A 477 24.62 -1.13 2.49
N THR A 478 23.67 -1.11 1.57
CA THR A 478 22.63 -0.07 1.54
C THR A 478 21.60 -0.18 2.63
N SER A 479 21.48 -1.33 3.29
CA SER A 479 20.65 -1.52 4.50
C SER A 479 21.13 -0.72 5.70
N GLY A 480 22.34 -0.15 5.63
CA GLY A 480 22.98 0.57 6.74
C GLY A 480 24.01 -0.25 7.50
N ALA A 481 24.13 -1.54 7.23
CA ALA A 481 25.18 -2.37 7.79
C ALA A 481 26.55 -1.95 7.25
N LEU A 482 27.53 -1.78 8.13
CA LEU A 482 28.93 -1.49 7.78
C LEU A 482 29.75 -2.76 7.57
N GLY A 483 29.26 -3.88 8.10
CA GLY A 483 29.78 -5.23 7.96
C GLY A 483 28.68 -6.23 8.37
N TYR A 484 28.94 -7.51 8.21
CA TYR A 484 28.13 -8.58 8.80
C TYR A 484 28.88 -9.91 8.85
N THR A 485 28.49 -10.73 9.81
CA THR A 485 28.96 -12.10 9.97
C THR A 485 27.81 -13.05 9.65
N MET A 486 27.95 -13.85 8.57
CA MET A 486 26.97 -14.84 8.17
C MET A 486 27.28 -16.17 8.81
N GLN A 487 26.29 -16.71 9.52
CA GLN A 487 26.30 -18.06 10.05
C GLN A 487 25.26 -18.89 9.30
N VAL A 488 25.61 -20.11 8.90
CA VAL A 488 24.73 -21.02 8.16
C VAL A 488 24.67 -22.35 8.89
N GLU A 489 23.49 -22.78 9.27
CA GLU A 489 23.30 -24.08 9.92
C GLU A 489 23.51 -25.24 8.93
N GLU A 490 24.13 -26.32 9.36
CA GLU A 490 24.37 -27.51 8.53
C GLU A 490 23.11 -28.29 8.23
N GLY A 491 22.06 -28.12 9.04
CA GLY A 491 20.76 -28.79 8.87
C GLY A 491 19.60 -27.94 9.35
N GLU A 492 18.37 -28.32 9.02
CA GLU A 492 17.17 -27.68 9.56
C GLU A 492 16.92 -28.13 11.00
N LYS A 493 17.04 -27.20 11.93
CA LYS A 493 16.67 -27.40 13.33
C LYS A 493 15.29 -26.81 13.59
N LEU A 494 14.34 -27.65 13.96
CA LEU A 494 12.99 -27.23 14.34
C LEU A 494 12.89 -26.84 15.82
N LEU A 495 13.82 -27.31 16.66
CA LEU A 495 13.83 -27.05 18.09
C LEU A 495 15.15 -26.43 18.51
N MET A 496 15.07 -25.43 19.38
CA MET A 496 16.23 -24.77 20.00
C MET A 496 16.21 -25.03 21.50
N THR A 497 17.33 -25.48 22.05
CA THR A 497 17.50 -25.69 23.50
C THR A 497 17.73 -24.35 24.20
N LYS A 498 17.57 -24.35 25.56
CA LYS A 498 17.88 -23.19 26.41
C LYS A 498 19.33 -22.73 26.22
N GLU A 499 20.26 -23.71 26.12
CA GLU A 499 21.68 -23.44 25.94
C GLU A 499 21.99 -22.83 24.57
N GLU A 500 21.41 -23.36 23.49
CA GLU A 500 21.57 -22.81 22.13
C GLU A 500 21.03 -21.38 22.03
N ALA A 501 19.85 -21.12 22.61
CA ALA A 501 19.29 -19.78 22.64
C ALA A 501 20.19 -18.79 23.40
N PHE A 502 20.73 -19.22 24.56
CA PHE A 502 21.65 -18.41 25.33
C PHE A 502 22.99 -18.18 24.60
N ASN A 503 23.52 -19.20 23.92
CA ASN A 503 24.73 -19.08 23.09
C ASN A 503 24.51 -18.11 21.92
N LYS A 504 23.34 -18.12 21.33
CA LYS A 504 22.97 -17.16 20.27
C LYS A 504 22.94 -15.72 20.80
N ILE A 505 22.41 -15.49 22.01
CA ILE A 505 22.50 -14.19 22.68
C ILE A 505 23.97 -13.79 22.93
N ALA A 506 24.82 -14.71 23.41
CA ALA A 506 26.22 -14.42 23.60
C ALA A 506 26.93 -14.07 22.28
N THR A 507 26.63 -14.77 21.20
CA THR A 507 27.13 -14.43 19.84
C THR A 507 26.70 -13.01 19.42
N LEU A 508 25.43 -12.65 19.60
CA LEU A 508 24.92 -11.30 19.30
C LEU A 508 25.62 -10.21 20.15
N THR A 509 26.05 -10.52 21.37
CA THR A 509 26.80 -9.56 22.20
C THR A 509 28.29 -9.50 21.84
N GLY A 510 28.78 -10.41 21.00
CA GLY A 510 30.20 -10.58 20.67
C GLY A 510 30.86 -9.34 20.07
N GLY A 511 30.18 -8.69 19.10
CA GLY A 511 30.68 -7.46 18.47
C GLY A 511 30.90 -6.34 19.51
N ARG A 512 29.90 -6.10 20.35
CA ARG A 512 29.98 -5.11 21.44
C ARG A 512 31.06 -5.42 22.44
N ALA A 513 31.22 -6.70 22.81
CA ALA A 513 32.25 -7.13 23.74
C ALA A 513 33.66 -6.94 23.13
N ALA A 514 33.81 -7.18 21.84
CA ALA A 514 35.05 -6.91 21.10
C ALA A 514 35.43 -5.42 21.11
N GLU A 515 34.50 -4.54 20.81
CA GLU A 515 34.75 -3.09 20.92
C GLU A 515 35.23 -2.68 22.31
N ALA A 516 34.55 -3.14 23.36
CA ALA A 516 34.87 -2.80 24.73
C ALA A 516 36.26 -3.31 25.15
N VAL A 517 36.59 -4.57 24.81
CA VAL A 517 37.89 -5.21 25.22
C VAL A 517 39.07 -4.62 24.43
N ILE A 518 38.91 -4.31 23.16
CA ILE A 518 40.00 -3.88 22.28
C ILE A 518 40.21 -2.36 22.31
N PHE A 519 39.14 -1.59 22.25
CA PHE A 519 39.21 -0.12 22.15
C PHE A 519 38.89 0.60 23.46
N GLY A 520 38.34 -0.10 24.44
CA GLY A 520 37.89 0.52 25.71
C GLY A 520 36.69 1.49 25.50
N SER A 521 36.08 1.45 24.33
CA SER A 521 34.95 2.27 23.94
C SER A 521 33.87 1.42 23.25
N ILE A 522 32.69 1.98 23.08
CA ILE A 522 31.55 1.30 22.51
C ILE A 522 30.87 2.22 21.50
N THR A 523 30.42 1.65 20.39
CA THR A 523 29.81 2.40 19.31
C THR A 523 28.31 2.11 19.14
N THR A 524 27.66 2.82 18.25
CA THR A 524 26.25 2.60 17.88
C THR A 524 26.06 1.40 16.94
N GLY A 525 27.15 0.77 16.46
CA GLY A 525 27.12 -0.34 15.50
C GLY A 525 26.31 -1.54 16.00
N ALA A 526 26.35 -1.82 17.30
CA ALA A 526 25.65 -2.95 17.92
C ALA A 526 24.12 -2.76 18.10
N SER A 527 23.49 -1.73 17.54
CA SER A 527 22.07 -1.44 17.82
C SER A 527 21.12 -2.58 17.39
N ASN A 528 21.34 -3.18 16.23
CA ASN A 528 20.56 -4.31 15.75
C ASN A 528 20.77 -5.58 16.56
N ASP A 529 22.01 -5.84 16.96
CA ASP A 529 22.35 -7.00 17.78
C ASP A 529 21.72 -6.93 19.17
N ILE A 530 21.70 -5.74 19.76
CA ILE A 530 21.02 -5.48 21.04
C ILE A 530 19.53 -5.73 20.90
N GLU A 531 18.91 -5.28 19.81
CA GLU A 531 17.49 -5.50 19.56
C GLU A 531 17.17 -6.99 19.42
N GLN A 532 17.95 -7.73 18.62
CA GLN A 532 17.76 -9.17 18.43
C GLN A 532 18.03 -9.96 19.70
N ALA A 533 19.09 -9.65 20.43
CA ALA A 533 19.40 -10.27 21.72
C ALA A 533 18.26 -10.06 22.72
N THR A 534 17.70 -8.85 22.77
CA THR A 534 16.58 -8.51 23.67
C THR A 534 15.31 -9.27 23.28
N LYS A 535 14.98 -9.35 22.00
CA LYS A 535 13.82 -10.11 21.50
C LYS A 535 13.94 -11.59 21.86
N LEU A 536 15.12 -12.19 21.66
CA LEU A 536 15.36 -13.59 21.97
C LEU A 536 15.31 -13.86 23.47
N ALA A 537 15.99 -13.06 24.30
CA ALA A 537 15.96 -13.19 25.75
C ALA A 537 14.54 -13.05 26.32
N ARG A 538 13.76 -12.08 25.80
CA ARG A 538 12.36 -11.91 26.17
C ARG A 538 11.53 -13.14 25.80
N ALA A 539 11.66 -13.67 24.58
CA ALA A 539 10.95 -14.85 24.13
C ALA A 539 11.30 -16.11 24.96
N MET A 540 12.55 -16.28 25.36
CA MET A 540 12.97 -17.36 26.24
C MET A 540 12.20 -17.34 27.58
N ILE A 541 11.98 -16.15 28.13
CA ILE A 541 11.31 -15.97 29.43
C ILE A 541 9.79 -16.06 29.26
N THR A 542 9.21 -15.34 28.29
CA THR A 542 7.76 -15.13 28.21
C THR A 542 7.00 -16.20 27.41
N ARG A 543 7.70 -16.87 26.47
CA ARG A 543 7.06 -17.78 25.50
C ARG A 543 7.54 -19.22 25.61
N TYR A 544 8.84 -19.43 25.81
CA TYR A 544 9.42 -20.78 25.73
C TYR A 544 9.54 -21.46 27.09
N GLY A 545 9.19 -20.77 28.18
CA GLY A 545 9.29 -21.33 29.55
C GLY A 545 10.71 -21.68 29.95
N MET A 546 11.72 -20.96 29.43
CA MET A 546 13.13 -21.20 29.68
C MET A 546 13.68 -20.41 30.88
N SER A 547 12.82 -19.71 31.61
CA SER A 547 13.16 -19.03 32.87
C SER A 547 12.98 -19.97 34.05
N ASP A 548 13.93 -19.93 34.98
CA ASP A 548 13.84 -20.70 36.22
C ASP A 548 12.80 -20.09 37.17
N ASP A 549 12.53 -18.79 37.05
CA ASP A 549 11.63 -18.04 37.93
C ASP A 549 10.13 -18.19 37.53
N PHE A 550 9.84 -18.36 36.24
CA PHE A 550 8.47 -18.44 35.75
C PHE A 550 8.09 -19.84 35.26
N GLY A 551 9.05 -20.70 34.96
CA GLY A 551 8.78 -22.05 34.50
C GLY A 551 7.90 -22.11 33.27
N MET A 552 6.91 -23.04 33.27
CA MET A 552 6.01 -23.29 32.12
C MET A 552 4.79 -22.38 32.13
N VAL A 553 4.97 -21.05 32.20
CA VAL A 553 3.89 -20.07 32.17
C VAL A 553 4.02 -19.21 30.92
N ALA A 554 2.96 -19.13 30.12
CA ALA A 554 2.90 -18.20 28.98
C ALA A 554 2.55 -16.80 29.47
N LEU A 555 3.51 -15.88 29.41
CA LEU A 555 3.39 -14.50 29.89
C LEU A 555 3.16 -13.48 28.77
N GLU A 556 3.08 -13.96 27.53
CA GLU A 556 2.96 -13.15 26.33
C GLU A 556 2.01 -13.82 25.34
N THR A 557 1.19 -13.01 24.68
CA THR A 557 0.34 -13.45 23.59
C THR A 557 0.90 -12.92 22.27
N VAL A 558 1.05 -13.79 21.28
CA VAL A 558 1.52 -13.40 19.94
C VAL A 558 0.31 -13.03 19.10
N ASN A 559 0.29 -11.80 18.62
CA ASN A 559 -0.65 -11.33 17.61
C ASN A 559 0.10 -11.25 16.27
N ASN A 560 -0.60 -11.45 15.15
CA ASN A 560 0.00 -11.38 13.81
C ASN A 560 1.17 -12.38 13.59
N GLN A 561 0.93 -13.65 13.83
CA GLN A 561 1.92 -14.73 13.78
C GLN A 561 2.80 -14.72 12.50
N TYR A 562 2.26 -14.29 11.35
CA TYR A 562 2.94 -14.30 10.05
C TYR A 562 3.54 -12.95 9.61
N LEU A 563 3.35 -11.87 10.38
CA LEU A 563 3.82 -10.52 10.06
C LEU A 563 4.77 -9.94 11.11
N GLY A 564 5.66 -10.76 11.63
CA GLY A 564 6.66 -10.29 12.59
C GLY A 564 6.22 -10.34 14.05
N GLY A 565 5.01 -10.85 14.33
CA GLY A 565 4.56 -11.20 15.67
C GLY A 565 4.52 -10.04 16.65
N ASP A 566 3.57 -9.10 16.48
CA ASP A 566 3.29 -8.16 17.56
C ASP A 566 2.92 -8.95 18.82
N THR A 567 3.61 -8.67 19.91
CA THR A 567 3.41 -9.37 21.16
C THR A 567 2.79 -8.44 22.21
N SER A 568 1.90 -8.96 23.00
CA SER A 568 1.33 -8.26 24.14
C SER A 568 1.54 -9.07 25.42
N LEU A 569 2.04 -8.42 26.47
CA LEU A 569 2.21 -9.06 27.77
C LEU A 569 0.85 -9.42 28.37
N ALA A 570 0.71 -10.66 28.82
CA ALA A 570 -0.48 -11.21 29.46
C ALA A 570 -0.20 -11.45 30.97
N CYS A 571 0.34 -10.44 31.65
CA CYS A 571 0.76 -10.55 33.04
C CYS A 571 0.55 -9.22 33.80
N SER A 572 0.67 -9.27 35.14
CA SER A 572 0.62 -8.08 35.99
C SER A 572 1.82 -7.15 35.79
N ALA A 573 1.70 -5.88 36.16
CA ALA A 573 2.81 -4.91 36.09
C ALA A 573 4.02 -5.35 36.94
N GLU A 574 3.80 -6.02 38.07
CA GLU A 574 4.88 -6.54 38.89
C GLU A 574 5.64 -7.67 38.20
N THR A 575 4.91 -8.59 37.55
CA THR A 575 5.52 -9.66 36.74
C THR A 575 6.27 -9.07 35.54
N ALA A 576 5.70 -8.07 34.85
CA ALA A 576 6.38 -7.38 33.76
C ALA A 576 7.71 -6.74 34.20
N ALA A 577 7.73 -6.07 35.35
CA ALA A 577 8.96 -5.50 35.91
C ALA A 577 9.99 -6.58 36.28
N LYS A 578 9.55 -7.78 36.65
CA LYS A 578 10.46 -8.92 36.92
C LYS A 578 11.02 -9.47 35.60
N ILE A 579 10.18 -9.64 34.58
CA ILE A 579 10.61 -10.04 33.22
C ILE A 579 11.73 -9.11 32.72
N ASP A 580 11.53 -7.79 32.86
CA ASP A 580 12.55 -6.82 32.42
C ASP A 580 13.87 -6.97 33.14
N ARG A 581 13.84 -7.24 34.46
CA ARG A 581 15.07 -7.52 35.23
C ARG A 581 15.76 -8.79 34.77
N ASP A 582 14.99 -9.86 34.52
CA ASP A 582 15.55 -11.16 34.10
C ASP A 582 16.15 -11.05 32.67
N VAL A 583 15.51 -10.30 31.77
CA VAL A 583 16.07 -10.00 30.43
C VAL A 583 17.41 -9.29 30.55
N VAL A 584 17.49 -8.24 31.38
CA VAL A 584 18.75 -7.50 31.60
C VAL A 584 19.83 -8.40 32.19
N ALA A 585 19.48 -9.25 33.16
CA ALA A 585 20.42 -10.19 33.77
C ALA A 585 20.94 -11.21 32.75
N MET A 586 20.05 -11.82 31.98
CA MET A 586 20.38 -12.81 30.95
C MET A 586 21.33 -12.24 29.88
N ILE A 587 21.03 -11.05 29.36
CA ILE A 587 21.89 -10.36 28.37
C ILE A 587 23.23 -10.00 29.01
N GLY A 588 23.25 -9.56 30.29
CA GLY A 588 24.46 -9.25 31.03
C GLY A 588 25.36 -10.46 31.22
N ASP A 589 24.80 -11.62 31.49
CA ASP A 589 25.56 -12.85 31.65
C ASP A 589 26.08 -13.40 30.32
N ALA A 590 25.27 -13.30 29.24
CA ALA A 590 25.71 -13.62 27.89
C ALA A 590 26.85 -12.71 27.41
N TYR A 591 26.77 -11.42 27.72
CA TYR A 591 27.83 -10.45 27.44
C TYR A 591 29.14 -10.78 28.19
N LYS A 592 29.06 -11.11 29.47
CA LYS A 592 30.26 -11.55 30.27
C LYS A 592 30.89 -12.80 29.66
N LYS A 593 30.08 -13.76 29.19
CA LYS A 593 30.57 -14.95 28.50
C LYS A 593 31.32 -14.57 27.22
N ALA A 594 30.73 -13.70 26.38
CA ALA A 594 31.36 -13.21 25.17
C ALA A 594 32.67 -12.46 25.47
N GLU A 595 32.68 -11.61 26.49
CA GLU A 595 33.87 -10.86 26.93
C GLU A 595 34.99 -11.79 27.39
N ALA A 596 34.67 -12.85 28.12
CA ALA A 596 35.65 -13.86 28.57
C ALA A 596 36.27 -14.59 27.37
N ILE A 597 35.46 -15.07 26.43
CA ILE A 597 35.92 -15.74 25.20
C ILE A 597 36.88 -14.82 24.40
N ILE A 598 36.54 -13.56 24.27
CA ILE A 598 37.36 -12.58 23.51
C ILE A 598 38.69 -12.32 24.23
N LYS A 599 38.68 -12.15 25.54
CA LYS A 599 39.91 -11.94 26.36
C LYS A 599 40.87 -13.12 26.26
N GLU A 600 40.33 -14.35 26.34
CA GLU A 600 41.12 -15.59 26.26
C GLU A 600 41.72 -15.81 24.87
N ASN A 601 41.04 -15.33 23.79
CA ASN A 601 41.47 -15.54 22.42
C ASN A 601 41.95 -14.25 21.71
N ARG A 602 42.51 -13.30 22.48
CA ARG A 602 42.89 -11.98 21.95
C ARG A 602 43.89 -12.05 20.81
N THR A 603 44.89 -12.90 20.88
CA THR A 603 45.92 -13.06 19.83
C THR A 603 45.29 -13.54 18.50
N ALA A 604 44.38 -14.52 18.59
CA ALA A 604 43.64 -14.99 17.42
C ALA A 604 42.74 -13.89 16.81
N MET A 605 42.09 -13.12 17.67
CA MET A 605 41.25 -11.99 17.26
C MET A 605 42.06 -10.93 16.51
N ASP A 606 43.24 -10.54 16.99
CA ASP A 606 44.08 -9.55 16.35
C ASP A 606 44.59 -10.05 14.98
N ALA A 607 44.96 -11.33 14.86
CA ALA A 607 45.35 -11.93 13.57
C ALA A 607 44.19 -11.97 12.56
N LEU A 608 43.01 -12.40 13.00
CA LEU A 608 41.81 -12.48 12.19
C LEU A 608 41.33 -11.08 11.70
N ALA A 609 41.31 -10.09 12.61
CA ALA A 609 40.92 -8.73 12.29
C ALA A 609 41.90 -8.09 11.29
N THR A 610 43.21 -8.34 11.43
CA THR A 610 44.23 -7.85 10.47
C THR A 610 44.00 -8.47 9.11
N TYR A 611 43.78 -9.76 9.03
CA TYR A 611 43.50 -10.45 7.75
C TYR A 611 42.19 -9.98 7.10
N LEU A 612 41.13 -9.76 7.91
CA LEU A 612 39.87 -9.21 7.42
C LEU A 612 40.03 -7.77 6.89
N LEU A 613 40.86 -6.94 7.52
CA LEU A 613 41.15 -5.59 7.05
C LEU A 613 41.87 -5.57 5.70
N GLU A 614 42.71 -6.56 5.44
CA GLU A 614 43.42 -6.70 4.15
C GLU A 614 42.50 -7.21 3.03
N LYS A 615 41.69 -8.23 3.32
CA LYS A 615 40.83 -8.90 2.33
C LYS A 615 39.44 -8.29 2.18
N GLU A 616 38.97 -7.54 3.16
CA GLU A 616 37.61 -6.97 3.29
C GLU A 616 36.49 -8.02 3.41
N THR A 617 36.72 -9.24 2.94
CA THR A 617 35.80 -10.36 3.02
C THR A 617 36.60 -11.65 3.16
N ILE A 618 36.21 -12.50 4.11
CA ILE A 618 36.83 -13.81 4.36
C ILE A 618 35.76 -14.89 4.45
N THR A 619 36.10 -16.10 3.99
CA THR A 619 35.24 -17.28 4.10
C THR A 619 35.34 -17.90 5.47
N GLY A 620 34.36 -18.74 5.85
CA GLY A 620 34.38 -19.50 7.09
C GLY A 620 35.57 -20.48 7.16
N GLU A 621 36.00 -21.05 6.02
CA GLU A 621 37.18 -21.92 5.94
C GLU A 621 38.46 -21.14 6.28
N GLU A 622 38.67 -19.98 5.64
CA GLU A 622 39.82 -19.10 5.92
C GLU A 622 39.86 -18.66 7.40
N PHE A 623 38.67 -18.32 7.93
CA PHE A 623 38.54 -17.97 9.36
C PHE A 623 38.96 -19.13 10.28
N MET A 624 38.46 -20.34 10.03
CA MET A 624 38.77 -21.52 10.84
C MET A 624 40.23 -21.94 10.69
N ASP A 625 40.84 -21.82 9.52
CA ASP A 625 42.25 -22.10 9.27
C ASP A 625 43.18 -21.19 10.09
N ILE A 626 42.86 -19.90 10.18
CA ILE A 626 43.63 -18.93 10.94
C ILE A 626 43.44 -19.20 12.45
N LEU A 627 42.20 -19.44 12.87
CA LEU A 627 41.89 -19.75 14.27
C LEU A 627 42.64 -21.00 14.74
N GLY A 628 42.61 -22.09 13.96
CA GLY A 628 43.31 -23.34 14.29
C GLY A 628 44.83 -23.21 14.34
N LYS A 629 45.43 -22.40 13.46
CA LYS A 629 46.88 -22.09 13.50
C LYS A 629 47.28 -21.33 14.76
N GLN A 630 46.43 -20.42 15.23
CA GLN A 630 46.72 -19.69 16.49
C GLN A 630 46.59 -20.58 17.73
N GLU A 631 45.64 -21.54 17.72
CA GLU A 631 45.51 -22.54 18.83
C GLU A 631 46.69 -23.48 18.92
N GLN A 632 47.30 -23.86 17.79
CA GLN A 632 48.51 -24.71 17.79
C GLN A 632 49.77 -23.95 18.26
N ASN A 633 49.77 -22.64 18.19
CA ASN A 633 50.91 -21.78 18.58
C ASN A 633 50.79 -21.21 20.00
N ALA A 634 49.64 -21.39 20.67
CA ALA A 634 49.38 -20.94 22.04
C ALA A 634 49.58 -22.05 23.06
#